data_e5b67585f6db0a102233bec36d30cc10
#
_entry.id   e5b67585f6db0a102233bec36d30cc10
#
_cell.length_a   1.000
_cell.length_b   1.000
_cell.length_c   1.000
_cell.angle_alpha   90.00
_cell.angle_beta   90.00
_cell.angle_gamma   90.00
#
_symmetry.space_group_name_H-M   'P 1'
#
loop_
_entity.id
_entity.type
_entity.pdbx_description
1 polymer ?
#
loop_
_entity_poly.entity_id
_entity_poly.type
_entity_poly.pdbx_seq_one_letter_code
_entity_poly.pdbx_strand_id
1 'polypeptide(L)'
;MQSFRYSRIRQALALAPVLAMTLAVAGLAIPAAAVTAAAAATPADNAYRTPPKVLVDIVDAPLTPAVQLDPKREWLLILDRSSLPPISELAEPELRLGGLRFRPKNHAPSRGSYVTGLRLLRLADLSERRVSGLPEGARITNLQWSPDGSGLAFTNIRPDGVELWVADSATAEARRLAGGLNLTASTQPGWLADSRTLVCTLVDPDLGPEPQASEVPTGPVIRESSGHAAPARTFQDLLKSASDEALFEHYLTSRVAKVTLDGKVTPIGAPGLVAELSASPDGRYLLVQSIHRPFSYLVPADRFPRKIEVWDLDGKAVRTVADLPLQEEIPISFDSVAAGPRAVSWREDAPSTLFWVEALDGGDAGREAAERDRALVLAAPFQGEPAPLATLGFRFNGVTWGNDSLALLSEGWFKTRKTRTWMVQPSGKTAPALLFDRSSEDRYSDPGSSLTTLDARGREVLRTADGGRTIFLLGQGASAEGDRPFLDALDLTTRKTRRLFRSAAPYYEIPIDLLDAGGKQLLQRRETVDQNPNYYVRDLASGKLRQLTRFPHPTPQLAGIHKELIRYQRADGVQLTATLYTPPGWKPADGPLPMLMWAYPQEFKSADAAGQVTDSPYRFARAGAGSPLVWLTLGYAVLDNPSLPIVGEGSKEPNDTYVAQLVASAQAAVDEVVRRGVADRRRIAIGGHSYGAFMTANLLAHSDLFAAGIAESGAYNRTLTPFGFQSEERDIWHAPEVYMQMSPFMYADKVKHPILLIHGQADNNSGTDPIQSERFFNALKGNGATARLVFLPLEAHGYRGRESVLHGLAESYDWMEKYVKNRPAEAQEGKAAAAKP
;
A
#
# COMPACT_ATOMS: atom_id res chain seq x y z
N MET A 1 19.34 56.54 -9.90
CA MET A 1 20.36 57.48 -9.36
C MET A 1 21.41 56.67 -8.64
N GLN A 2 22.67 56.79 -9.16
CA GLN A 2 23.94 56.32 -8.61
C GLN A 2 24.10 54.75 -8.52
N SER A 3 24.71 54.06 -9.47
CA SER A 3 26.07 54.05 -10.07
C SER A 3 27.20 54.06 -9.10
N PHE A 4 27.91 52.90 -9.02
CA PHE A 4 29.40 52.88 -8.92
C PHE A 4 29.88 51.44 -9.30
N ARG A 5 30.58 51.35 -10.18
CA ARG A 5 31.71 51.17 -11.13
C ARG A 5 32.66 50.04 -10.70
N TYR A 6 32.94 49.27 -11.72
CA TYR A 6 34.00 48.26 -11.89
C TYR A 6 35.42 48.80 -11.55
N SER A 7 36.26 47.91 -11.07
CA SER A 7 37.72 47.93 -11.38
C SER A 7 38.25 46.49 -11.55
N ARG A 8 38.81 46.25 -12.74
CA ARG A 8 39.64 45.13 -13.12
C ARG A 8 41.06 45.36 -12.67
N ILE A 9 41.78 44.29 -12.21
CA ILE A 9 43.24 44.18 -12.42
C ILE A 9 43.57 42.73 -12.85
N ARG A 10 44.36 42.66 -13.95
CA ARG A 10 44.87 41.44 -14.58
C ARG A 10 46.30 41.16 -14.10
N GLN A 11 46.62 39.84 -14.13
CA GLN A 11 47.91 39.21 -14.50
C GLN A 11 49.14 39.38 -13.59
N ALA A 12 49.71 38.22 -13.23
CA ALA A 12 50.97 37.77 -13.85
C ALA A 12 51.40 36.35 -13.36
N LEU A 13 51.77 35.52 -14.30
CA LEU A 13 52.47 34.27 -14.10
C LEU A 13 53.96 34.58 -13.69
N ALA A 14 54.49 33.75 -12.76
CA ALA A 14 55.92 33.49 -12.74
C ALA A 14 56.21 32.07 -12.23
N LEU A 15 56.91 31.31 -13.05
CA LEU A 15 57.58 30.03 -12.80
C LEU A 15 58.91 30.21 -12.03
N ALA A 16 59.22 29.18 -11.24
CA ALA A 16 60.58 28.62 -10.95
C ALA A 16 61.07 28.74 -9.52
N PRO A 17 62.01 27.93 -9.07
CA PRO A 17 62.22 26.49 -9.17
C PRO A 17 62.52 25.79 -7.83
N VAL A 18 62.63 24.47 -7.87
CA VAL A 18 63.04 23.48 -6.87
C VAL A 18 64.38 23.90 -6.18
N LEU A 19 64.36 23.81 -4.82
CA LEU A 19 65.61 23.65 -4.05
C LEU A 19 65.42 22.62 -2.98
N ALA A 20 66.08 21.46 -3.11
CA ALA A 20 66.17 20.45 -2.09
C ALA A 20 67.01 20.91 -0.92
N MET A 21 66.49 20.76 0.31
CA MET A 21 67.32 20.90 1.50
C MET A 21 67.05 19.66 2.40
N THR A 22 67.99 18.76 2.42
CA THR A 22 68.17 17.69 3.38
C THR A 22 68.47 18.24 4.75
N LEU A 23 67.65 17.93 5.74
CA LEU A 23 67.97 18.04 7.15
C LEU A 23 67.72 16.72 7.84
N ALA A 24 68.77 16.10 8.32
CA ALA A 24 68.74 14.96 9.20
C ALA A 24 68.27 15.42 10.59
N VAL A 25 67.22 14.76 11.14
CA VAL A 25 66.88 14.84 12.55
C VAL A 25 66.73 13.43 13.12
N ALA A 26 67.43 13.22 14.19
CA ALA A 26 67.62 12.01 14.96
C ALA A 26 66.29 11.41 15.47
N GLY A 27 66.26 10.10 15.56
CA GLY A 27 65.10 9.33 15.97
C GLY A 27 64.67 9.52 17.43
N LEU A 28 63.39 9.59 17.61
CA LEU A 28 62.68 9.20 18.83
C LEU A 28 61.62 8.19 18.41
N ALA A 29 61.82 6.96 18.81
CA ALA A 29 60.85 5.87 18.60
C ALA A 29 59.64 6.07 19.53
N ILE A 30 58.47 6.39 18.95
CA ILE A 30 57.19 6.31 19.61
C ILE A 30 56.60 4.93 19.24
N PRO A 31 56.14 4.11 20.21
CA PRO A 31 55.56 2.79 19.87
C PRO A 31 54.27 3.01 19.08
N ALA A 32 54.21 2.45 17.87
CA ALA A 32 53.03 2.40 17.06
C ALA A 32 51.98 1.50 17.73
N ALA A 33 50.95 2.11 18.33
CA ALA A 33 49.72 1.37 18.60
C ALA A 33 49.15 0.91 17.27
N ALA A 34 49.03 -0.40 17.12
CA ALA A 34 48.43 -1.02 15.94
C ALA A 34 46.94 -0.56 15.84
N VAL A 35 46.70 0.42 15.01
CA VAL A 35 45.34 0.69 14.48
C VAL A 35 45.05 -0.46 13.53
N THR A 36 44.27 -1.43 13.98
CA THR A 36 43.70 -2.43 13.10
C THR A 36 42.86 -1.71 12.07
N ALA A 37 43.37 -1.51 10.87
CA ALA A 37 42.60 -1.06 9.74
C ALA A 37 41.43 -2.03 9.54
N ALA A 38 40.20 -1.54 9.64
CA ALA A 38 39.06 -2.29 9.22
C ALA A 38 39.28 -2.69 7.76
N ALA A 39 39.31 -4.01 7.51
CA ALA A 39 39.48 -4.54 6.16
C ALA A 39 38.40 -3.93 5.24
N ALA A 40 38.83 -3.28 4.15
CA ALA A 40 37.92 -2.90 3.08
C ALA A 40 37.25 -4.17 2.56
N ALA A 41 35.91 -4.13 2.40
CA ALA A 41 35.16 -5.27 1.87
C ALA A 41 35.75 -5.71 0.54
N THR A 42 36.02 -7.02 0.41
CA THR A 42 36.53 -7.62 -0.81
C THR A 42 35.42 -7.72 -1.86
N PRO A 43 35.71 -7.74 -3.18
CA PRO A 43 34.70 -7.86 -4.23
C PRO A 43 33.73 -9.04 -4.08
N ALA A 44 34.12 -10.09 -3.38
CA ALA A 44 33.26 -11.24 -3.06
C ALA A 44 32.13 -10.90 -2.07
N ASP A 45 32.26 -9.81 -1.29
CA ASP A 45 31.24 -9.37 -0.32
C ASP A 45 30.06 -8.64 -0.96
N ASN A 46 30.12 -8.34 -2.26
CA ASN A 46 29.06 -7.63 -3.00
C ASN A 46 28.11 -8.56 -3.78
N ALA A 47 28.24 -9.88 -3.66
CA ALA A 47 27.30 -10.82 -4.26
C ALA A 47 26.02 -10.96 -3.40
N TYR A 48 24.91 -11.32 -4.06
CA TYR A 48 23.71 -11.68 -3.31
C TYR A 48 23.96 -12.83 -2.37
N ARG A 49 23.66 -12.63 -1.10
CA ARG A 49 23.87 -13.60 -0.02
C ARG A 49 22.59 -14.36 0.25
N THR A 50 22.74 -15.58 0.77
CA THR A 50 21.63 -16.45 1.15
C THR A 50 21.64 -16.64 2.67
N PRO A 51 20.49 -16.41 3.37
CA PRO A 51 20.37 -16.64 4.80
C PRO A 51 20.33 -18.15 5.10
N PRO A 52 20.30 -18.57 6.39
CA PRO A 52 20.09 -19.98 6.77
C PRO A 52 18.92 -20.61 6.01
N LYS A 53 19.08 -21.89 5.65
CA LYS A 53 18.11 -22.64 4.83
C LYS A 53 16.68 -22.56 5.33
N VAL A 54 16.44 -22.55 6.62
CA VAL A 54 15.09 -22.45 7.19
C VAL A 54 14.37 -21.16 6.78
N LEU A 55 15.11 -20.04 6.63
CA LEU A 55 14.54 -18.77 6.15
C LEU A 55 14.28 -18.83 4.64
N VAL A 56 15.18 -19.45 3.87
CA VAL A 56 14.95 -19.68 2.43
C VAL A 56 13.68 -20.50 2.22
N ASP A 57 13.50 -21.58 2.98
CA ASP A 57 12.32 -22.46 2.86
C ASP A 57 11.01 -21.73 3.17
N ILE A 58 11.04 -20.74 4.06
CA ILE A 58 9.85 -19.88 4.34
C ILE A 58 9.59 -18.91 3.20
N VAL A 59 10.64 -18.27 2.66
CA VAL A 59 10.52 -17.32 1.56
C VAL A 59 10.02 -18.00 0.27
N ASP A 60 10.50 -19.20 0.00
CA ASP A 60 10.14 -19.99 -1.18
C ASP A 60 8.83 -20.80 -1.00
N ALA A 61 8.25 -20.80 0.20
CA ALA A 61 7.03 -21.53 0.47
C ALA A 61 5.87 -21.11 -0.45
N PRO A 62 5.11 -22.07 -1.00
CA PRO A 62 3.96 -21.75 -1.83
C PRO A 62 2.96 -20.89 -1.09
N LEU A 63 2.49 -19.82 -1.72
CA LEU A 63 1.46 -18.97 -1.15
C LEU A 63 0.12 -19.72 -1.09
N THR A 64 -0.62 -19.56 0.01
CA THR A 64 -2.00 -20.04 0.08
C THR A 64 -2.80 -19.46 -1.09
N PRO A 65 -3.50 -20.27 -1.89
CA PRO A 65 -4.30 -19.79 -3.01
C PRO A 65 -5.34 -18.75 -2.57
N ALA A 66 -5.58 -17.75 -3.42
CA ALA A 66 -6.71 -16.86 -3.26
C ALA A 66 -7.98 -17.50 -3.84
N VAL A 67 -9.14 -17.00 -3.45
CA VAL A 67 -10.41 -17.48 -4.02
C VAL A 67 -11.30 -16.31 -4.42
N GLN A 68 -12.15 -16.57 -5.43
CA GLN A 68 -13.18 -15.65 -5.90
C GLN A 68 -14.46 -16.43 -6.16
N LEU A 69 -15.61 -15.90 -5.72
CA LEU A 69 -16.91 -16.48 -5.98
C LEU A 69 -17.41 -16.04 -7.36
N ASP A 70 -18.06 -16.94 -8.11
CA ASP A 70 -18.73 -16.58 -9.37
C ASP A 70 -20.05 -15.82 -9.12
N PRO A 71 -20.59 -15.10 -10.12
CA PRO A 71 -21.84 -14.33 -9.99
C PRO A 71 -23.06 -15.13 -9.56
N LYS A 72 -23.14 -16.40 -9.97
CA LYS A 72 -24.24 -17.30 -9.63
C LYS A 72 -24.09 -18.02 -8.30
N ARG A 73 -22.92 -17.87 -7.65
CA ARG A 73 -22.57 -18.57 -6.41
C ARG A 73 -22.58 -20.10 -6.55
N GLU A 74 -22.20 -20.60 -7.73
CA GLU A 74 -22.10 -22.02 -8.05
C GLU A 74 -20.66 -22.52 -7.99
N TRP A 75 -19.69 -21.63 -8.29
CA TRP A 75 -18.28 -21.93 -8.39
C TRP A 75 -17.43 -21.10 -7.46
N LEU A 76 -16.43 -21.70 -6.88
CA LEU A 76 -15.32 -21.04 -6.21
C LEU A 76 -14.09 -21.14 -7.12
N LEU A 77 -13.69 -20.02 -7.70
CA LEU A 77 -12.44 -19.90 -8.46
C LEU A 77 -11.26 -19.85 -7.49
N ILE A 78 -10.35 -20.80 -7.63
CA ILE A 78 -9.13 -20.91 -6.83
C ILE A 78 -7.96 -20.42 -7.69
N LEU A 79 -7.20 -19.48 -7.16
CA LEU A 79 -6.14 -18.75 -7.84
C LEU A 79 -4.78 -19.18 -7.28
N ASP A 80 -4.02 -19.94 -8.06
CA ASP A 80 -2.66 -20.33 -7.70
C ASP A 80 -1.72 -19.12 -7.90
N ARG A 81 -1.03 -18.70 -6.84
CA ARG A 81 -0.20 -17.48 -6.83
C ARG A 81 1.27 -17.82 -6.94
N SER A 82 2.03 -16.99 -7.68
CA SER A 82 3.49 -17.08 -7.70
C SER A 82 4.09 -16.68 -6.35
N SER A 83 5.24 -17.27 -6.02
CA SER A 83 6.18 -16.75 -5.03
C SER A 83 6.84 -15.45 -5.52
N LEU A 84 7.93 -15.05 -4.88
CA LEU A 84 8.71 -13.88 -5.31
C LEU A 84 9.31 -14.11 -6.71
N PRO A 85 9.24 -13.12 -7.61
CA PRO A 85 9.92 -13.20 -8.90
C PRO A 85 11.46 -13.20 -8.73
N PRO A 86 12.21 -13.80 -9.65
CA PRO A 86 13.65 -13.67 -9.67
C PRO A 86 14.08 -12.24 -9.98
N ILE A 87 15.26 -11.83 -9.52
CA ILE A 87 15.78 -10.47 -9.77
C ILE A 87 15.94 -10.17 -11.28
N SER A 88 16.15 -11.19 -12.10
CA SER A 88 16.18 -11.06 -13.56
C SER A 88 14.89 -10.50 -14.15
N GLU A 89 13.73 -10.77 -13.53
CA GLU A 89 12.45 -10.18 -13.95
C GLU A 89 12.38 -8.68 -13.62
N LEU A 90 12.94 -8.24 -12.49
CA LEU A 90 13.04 -6.82 -12.15
C LEU A 90 14.06 -6.08 -13.03
N ALA A 91 15.03 -6.81 -13.58
CA ALA A 91 16.05 -6.25 -14.48
C ALA A 91 15.57 -6.07 -15.92
N GLU A 92 14.36 -6.55 -16.28
CA GLU A 92 13.79 -6.25 -17.58
C GLU A 92 13.61 -4.73 -17.77
N PRO A 93 13.82 -4.20 -19.00
CA PRO A 93 13.71 -2.75 -19.24
C PRO A 93 12.40 -2.17 -18.73
N GLU A 94 12.50 -1.11 -17.94
CA GLU A 94 11.40 -0.38 -17.32
C GLU A 94 11.50 1.10 -17.67
N LEU A 95 10.42 1.70 -18.17
CA LEU A 95 10.29 3.15 -18.28
C LEU A 95 9.56 3.69 -17.05
N ARG A 96 9.98 4.90 -16.64
CA ARG A 96 9.46 5.63 -15.47
C ARG A 96 9.09 7.02 -15.92
N LEU A 97 7.83 7.22 -16.25
CA LEU A 97 7.34 8.43 -16.92
C LEU A 97 6.04 8.91 -16.26
N GLY A 98 6.04 10.14 -15.79
CA GLY A 98 4.87 10.76 -15.19
C GLY A 98 4.30 10.00 -13.97
N GLY A 99 5.17 9.38 -13.16
CA GLY A 99 4.78 8.56 -12.01
C GLY A 99 4.39 7.12 -12.35
N LEU A 100 4.33 6.75 -13.64
CA LEU A 100 4.04 5.40 -14.10
C LEU A 100 5.32 4.59 -14.28
N ARG A 101 5.23 3.27 -14.01
CA ARG A 101 6.28 2.29 -14.25
C ARG A 101 5.75 1.15 -15.11
N PHE A 102 6.31 1.01 -16.29
CA PHE A 102 5.85 -0.02 -17.23
C PHE A 102 7.01 -0.56 -18.09
N ARG A 103 6.76 -1.68 -18.73
CA ARG A 103 7.70 -2.33 -19.66
C ARG A 103 7.39 -1.91 -21.10
N PRO A 104 8.34 -1.29 -21.80
CA PRO A 104 8.12 -0.84 -23.18
C PRO A 104 7.81 -1.99 -24.15
N LYS A 105 8.42 -3.17 -23.95
CA LYS A 105 8.24 -4.30 -24.87
C LYS A 105 6.84 -4.90 -24.88
N ASN A 106 6.13 -4.80 -23.76
CA ASN A 106 4.85 -5.50 -23.62
C ASN A 106 3.69 -4.59 -23.23
N HIS A 107 3.91 -3.29 -23.07
CA HIS A 107 2.89 -2.31 -22.67
C HIS A 107 2.11 -2.68 -21.41
N ALA A 108 2.79 -3.25 -20.42
CA ALA A 108 2.20 -3.64 -19.15
C ALA A 108 2.92 -3.00 -17.96
N PRO A 109 2.25 -2.79 -16.81
CA PRO A 109 2.90 -2.38 -15.58
C PRO A 109 4.07 -3.33 -15.22
N SER A 110 5.21 -2.77 -14.83
CA SER A 110 6.45 -3.53 -14.64
C SER A 110 6.50 -4.35 -13.34
N ARG A 111 5.73 -3.96 -12.33
CA ARG A 111 5.85 -4.48 -10.97
C ARG A 111 4.55 -5.09 -10.43
N GLY A 112 3.74 -5.66 -11.32
CA GLY A 112 2.48 -6.32 -10.98
C GLY A 112 2.67 -7.69 -10.32
N SER A 113 1.68 -8.12 -9.53
CA SER A 113 1.54 -9.51 -9.10
C SER A 113 0.68 -10.27 -10.11
N TYR A 114 0.92 -11.56 -10.27
CA TYR A 114 0.14 -12.39 -11.20
C TYR A 114 -0.20 -13.76 -10.59
N VAL A 115 -1.21 -14.38 -11.18
CA VAL A 115 -1.67 -15.73 -10.89
C VAL A 115 -1.05 -16.67 -11.93
N THR A 116 -0.68 -17.88 -11.52
CA THR A 116 0.01 -18.86 -12.36
C THR A 116 -0.88 -20.02 -12.77
N GLY A 117 -2.06 -20.18 -12.14
CA GLY A 117 -3.00 -21.25 -12.43
C GLY A 117 -4.39 -20.96 -11.88
N LEU A 118 -5.38 -21.57 -12.51
CA LEU A 118 -6.80 -21.39 -12.20
C LEU A 118 -7.44 -22.75 -11.98
N ARG A 119 -8.28 -22.89 -10.93
CA ARG A 119 -9.07 -24.07 -10.63
C ARG A 119 -10.48 -23.67 -10.26
N LEU A 120 -11.46 -24.39 -10.77
CA LEU A 120 -12.88 -24.19 -10.51
C LEU A 120 -13.37 -25.29 -9.57
N LEU A 121 -13.82 -24.93 -8.37
CA LEU A 121 -14.43 -25.83 -7.40
C LEU A 121 -15.95 -25.61 -7.40
N ARG A 122 -16.72 -26.62 -7.76
CA ARG A 122 -18.19 -26.56 -7.74
C ARG A 122 -18.70 -26.63 -6.31
N LEU A 123 -19.54 -25.67 -5.91
CA LEU A 123 -20.02 -25.62 -4.53
C LEU A 123 -21.01 -26.74 -4.18
N ALA A 124 -21.74 -27.29 -5.17
CA ALA A 124 -22.76 -28.30 -4.95
C ALA A 124 -22.17 -29.66 -4.52
N ASP A 125 -21.17 -30.15 -5.22
CA ASP A 125 -20.61 -31.49 -5.08
C ASP A 125 -19.13 -31.56 -4.75
N LEU A 126 -18.47 -30.37 -4.65
CA LEU A 126 -17.04 -30.20 -4.41
C LEU A 126 -16.14 -30.81 -5.50
N SER A 127 -16.68 -31.00 -6.70
CA SER A 127 -15.87 -31.38 -7.85
C SER A 127 -14.95 -30.23 -8.25
N GLU A 128 -13.65 -30.51 -8.40
CA GLU A 128 -12.62 -29.55 -8.78
C GLU A 128 -12.13 -29.82 -10.19
N ARG A 129 -11.99 -28.77 -11.00
CA ARG A 129 -11.45 -28.82 -12.35
C ARG A 129 -10.34 -27.80 -12.49
N ARG A 130 -9.20 -28.21 -13.00
CA ARG A 130 -8.14 -27.29 -13.40
C ARG A 130 -8.52 -26.67 -14.75
N VAL A 131 -8.34 -25.36 -14.89
CA VAL A 131 -8.53 -24.69 -16.18
C VAL A 131 -7.40 -25.13 -17.11
N SER A 132 -7.80 -25.77 -18.22
CA SER A 132 -6.91 -26.22 -19.29
C SER A 132 -6.73 -25.15 -20.36
N GLY A 133 -5.78 -25.35 -21.29
CA GLY A 133 -5.52 -24.42 -22.39
C GLY A 133 -4.80 -23.16 -22.02
N LEU A 134 -4.40 -22.96 -20.74
CA LEU A 134 -3.56 -21.85 -20.32
C LEU A 134 -2.18 -21.92 -20.99
N PRO A 135 -1.59 -20.78 -21.37
CA PRO A 135 -0.24 -20.76 -21.95
C PRO A 135 0.81 -21.23 -20.92
N GLU A 136 1.89 -21.83 -21.43
CA GLU A 136 3.03 -22.17 -20.59
C GLU A 136 3.63 -20.90 -19.94
N GLY A 137 3.94 -20.96 -18.64
CA GLY A 137 4.44 -19.82 -17.88
C GLY A 137 3.44 -18.67 -17.74
N ALA A 138 2.13 -18.98 -17.68
CA ALA A 138 1.06 -17.98 -17.59
C ALA A 138 1.30 -16.97 -16.48
N ARG A 139 1.16 -15.69 -16.81
CA ARG A 139 1.17 -14.54 -15.89
C ARG A 139 -0.19 -13.84 -15.97
N ILE A 140 -1.15 -14.37 -15.24
CA ILE A 140 -2.56 -14.00 -15.32
C ILE A 140 -2.85 -12.81 -14.42
N THR A 141 -3.51 -11.79 -14.99
CA THR A 141 -3.98 -10.59 -14.26
C THR A 141 -5.39 -10.22 -14.74
N ASN A 142 -6.03 -9.22 -14.07
CA ASN A 142 -7.32 -8.67 -14.48
C ASN A 142 -8.42 -9.73 -14.69
N LEU A 143 -8.57 -10.64 -13.73
CA LEU A 143 -9.59 -11.68 -13.79
C LEU A 143 -10.98 -11.11 -13.50
N GLN A 144 -11.93 -11.36 -14.42
CA GLN A 144 -13.31 -10.89 -14.30
C GLN A 144 -14.29 -11.96 -14.82
N TRP A 145 -15.29 -12.29 -14.01
CA TRP A 145 -16.42 -13.08 -14.46
C TRP A 145 -17.29 -12.30 -15.44
N SER A 146 -17.83 -12.98 -16.44
CA SER A 146 -18.92 -12.42 -17.23
C SER A 146 -20.16 -12.18 -16.36
N PRO A 147 -21.03 -11.21 -16.68
CA PRO A 147 -22.26 -10.93 -15.92
C PRO A 147 -23.10 -12.18 -15.65
N ASP A 148 -23.20 -13.10 -16.61
CA ASP A 148 -23.96 -14.35 -16.50
C ASP A 148 -23.16 -15.52 -15.88
N GLY A 149 -21.89 -15.31 -15.49
CA GLY A 149 -21.03 -16.34 -14.90
C GLY A 149 -20.61 -17.46 -15.85
N SER A 150 -20.88 -17.36 -17.14
CA SER A 150 -20.51 -18.39 -18.11
C SER A 150 -19.05 -18.34 -18.55
N GLY A 151 -18.43 -17.18 -18.47
CA GLY A 151 -17.05 -16.93 -18.88
C GLY A 151 -16.23 -16.22 -17.82
N LEU A 152 -14.94 -16.51 -17.78
CA LEU A 152 -13.95 -15.82 -16.96
C LEU A 152 -12.93 -15.16 -17.90
N ALA A 153 -12.98 -13.84 -18.05
CA ALA A 153 -11.98 -13.10 -18.81
C ALA A 153 -10.76 -12.80 -17.95
N PHE A 154 -9.59 -12.77 -18.57
CA PHE A 154 -8.34 -12.39 -17.93
C PHE A 154 -7.30 -11.92 -18.95
N THR A 155 -6.28 -11.23 -18.47
CA THR A 155 -5.11 -10.88 -19.29
C THR A 155 -3.94 -11.79 -18.96
N ASN A 156 -3.15 -12.14 -19.98
CA ASN A 156 -1.89 -12.86 -19.81
C ASN A 156 -0.74 -11.98 -20.27
N ILE A 157 0.20 -11.68 -19.35
CA ILE A 157 1.36 -10.84 -19.62
C ILE A 157 2.49 -11.70 -20.17
N ARG A 158 2.88 -11.46 -21.43
CA ARG A 158 4.02 -12.08 -22.08
C ARG A 158 5.23 -11.15 -22.10
N PRO A 159 6.43 -11.64 -22.41
CA PRO A 159 7.62 -10.79 -22.59
C PRO A 159 7.47 -9.75 -23.71
N ASP A 160 6.63 -10.03 -24.72
CA ASP A 160 6.47 -9.29 -25.97
C ASP A 160 5.07 -8.69 -26.18
N GLY A 161 4.20 -8.72 -25.17
CA GLY A 161 2.85 -8.16 -25.29
C GLY A 161 1.90 -8.65 -24.21
N VAL A 162 0.67 -8.15 -24.24
CA VAL A 162 -0.43 -8.60 -23.39
C VAL A 162 -1.53 -9.20 -24.24
N GLU A 163 -2.07 -10.33 -23.80
CA GLU A 163 -3.13 -11.06 -24.45
C GLU A 163 -4.41 -11.04 -23.62
N LEU A 164 -5.56 -10.97 -24.27
CA LEU A 164 -6.88 -11.16 -23.70
C LEU A 164 -7.30 -12.62 -23.89
N TRP A 165 -7.71 -13.26 -22.81
CA TRP A 165 -8.13 -14.64 -22.73
C TRP A 165 -9.52 -14.78 -22.12
N VAL A 166 -10.20 -15.86 -22.39
CA VAL A 166 -11.43 -16.28 -21.74
C VAL A 166 -11.38 -17.78 -21.40
N ALA A 167 -11.82 -18.14 -20.20
CA ALA A 167 -12.09 -19.52 -19.82
C ALA A 167 -13.61 -19.73 -19.72
N ASP A 168 -14.11 -20.83 -20.28
CA ASP A 168 -15.49 -21.24 -20.14
C ASP A 168 -15.71 -21.97 -18.81
N SER A 169 -16.69 -21.54 -18.02
CA SER A 169 -16.92 -22.10 -16.68
C SER A 169 -17.48 -23.55 -16.71
N ALA A 170 -18.18 -23.95 -17.77
CA ALA A 170 -18.76 -25.27 -17.88
C ALA A 170 -17.74 -26.33 -18.34
N THR A 171 -16.81 -25.96 -19.25
CA THR A 171 -15.79 -26.89 -19.77
C THR A 171 -14.47 -26.79 -19.01
N ALA A 172 -14.20 -25.66 -18.36
CA ALA A 172 -12.91 -25.28 -17.77
C ALA A 172 -11.78 -25.20 -18.81
N GLU A 173 -12.09 -24.79 -20.05
CA GLU A 173 -11.12 -24.59 -21.12
C GLU A 173 -10.88 -23.10 -21.36
N ALA A 174 -9.62 -22.68 -21.37
CA ALA A 174 -9.22 -21.33 -21.69
C ALA A 174 -8.76 -21.23 -23.14
N ARG A 175 -9.04 -20.09 -23.78
CA ARG A 175 -8.56 -19.75 -25.11
C ARG A 175 -8.26 -18.26 -25.24
N ARG A 176 -7.32 -17.94 -26.10
CA ARG A 176 -6.97 -16.58 -26.46
C ARG A 176 -8.07 -15.94 -27.31
N LEU A 177 -8.43 -14.70 -27.01
CA LEU A 177 -9.34 -13.89 -27.81
C LEU A 177 -8.58 -12.87 -28.69
N ALA A 178 -7.66 -12.11 -28.09
CA ALA A 178 -6.93 -11.06 -28.79
C ALA A 178 -5.51 -10.91 -28.19
N GLY A 179 -4.65 -10.20 -28.91
CA GLY A 179 -3.34 -9.77 -28.41
C GLY A 179 -3.13 -8.28 -28.63
N GLY A 180 -2.00 -7.76 -28.17
CA GLY A 180 -1.63 -6.36 -28.32
C GLY A 180 -2.42 -5.42 -27.42
N LEU A 181 -2.85 -5.85 -26.23
CA LEU A 181 -3.47 -4.95 -25.26
C LEU A 181 -2.44 -3.94 -24.78
N ASN A 182 -2.89 -2.69 -24.60
CA ASN A 182 -2.11 -1.63 -23.96
C ASN A 182 -2.61 -1.43 -22.53
N LEU A 183 -1.82 -1.90 -21.57
CA LEU A 183 -2.09 -1.73 -20.13
C LEU A 183 -1.16 -0.70 -19.48
N THR A 184 -0.44 0.10 -20.26
CA THR A 184 0.53 1.10 -19.74
C THR A 184 -0.11 2.07 -18.74
N ALA A 185 -1.33 2.53 -19.03
CA ALA A 185 -2.13 3.37 -18.12
C ALA A 185 -2.93 2.56 -17.09
N SER A 186 -2.69 1.24 -16.98
CA SER A 186 -3.42 0.32 -16.09
C SER A 186 -4.93 0.18 -16.38
N THR A 187 -5.36 0.52 -17.60
CA THR A 187 -6.73 0.25 -18.05
C THR A 187 -7.02 -1.24 -18.10
N GLN A 188 -8.16 -1.64 -17.54
CA GLN A 188 -8.54 -3.06 -17.50
C GLN A 188 -9.61 -3.37 -18.56
N PRO A 189 -9.55 -4.54 -19.23
CA PRO A 189 -10.67 -5.01 -20.04
C PRO A 189 -11.94 -5.13 -19.19
N GLY A 190 -13.10 -4.82 -19.78
CA GLY A 190 -14.37 -4.91 -19.07
C GLY A 190 -15.45 -5.59 -19.91
N TRP A 191 -16.28 -6.42 -19.30
CA TRP A 191 -17.43 -7.01 -19.95
C TRP A 191 -18.53 -6.00 -20.24
N LEU A 192 -19.15 -6.13 -21.41
CA LEU A 192 -20.48 -5.56 -21.63
C LEU A 192 -21.55 -6.43 -20.98
N ALA A 193 -22.74 -5.88 -20.81
CA ALA A 193 -23.88 -6.57 -20.18
C ALA A 193 -24.35 -7.83 -20.92
N ASP A 194 -23.94 -7.99 -22.18
CA ASP A 194 -24.31 -9.14 -23.02
C ASP A 194 -23.55 -10.45 -22.69
N SER A 195 -22.56 -10.38 -21.79
CA SER A 195 -21.67 -11.49 -21.43
C SER A 195 -20.90 -12.12 -22.62
N ARG A 196 -20.81 -11.43 -23.73
CA ARG A 196 -20.21 -11.90 -24.99
C ARG A 196 -19.17 -10.95 -25.57
N THR A 197 -19.20 -9.70 -25.15
CA THR A 197 -18.34 -8.65 -25.65
C THR A 197 -17.53 -8.04 -24.52
N LEU A 198 -16.23 -7.87 -24.75
CA LEU A 198 -15.33 -7.10 -23.87
C LEU A 198 -14.94 -5.80 -24.55
N VAL A 199 -14.73 -4.75 -23.77
CA VAL A 199 -14.07 -3.51 -24.18
C VAL A 199 -12.70 -3.43 -23.55
N CYS A 200 -11.71 -2.99 -24.33
CA CYS A 200 -10.32 -2.88 -23.86
C CYS A 200 -9.56 -1.82 -24.65
N THR A 201 -8.34 -1.51 -24.21
CA THR A 201 -7.38 -0.68 -24.90
C THR A 201 -6.33 -1.54 -25.59
N LEU A 202 -6.04 -1.26 -26.86
CA LEU A 202 -5.03 -1.93 -27.66
C LEU A 202 -3.92 -0.95 -28.02
N VAL A 203 -2.72 -1.46 -28.22
CA VAL A 203 -1.64 -0.72 -28.86
C VAL A 203 -2.13 -0.34 -30.25
N ASP A 204 -1.98 0.93 -30.63
CA ASP A 204 -2.41 1.37 -31.96
C ASP A 204 -1.49 0.74 -33.02
N PRO A 205 -2.02 0.01 -34.00
CA PRO A 205 -1.21 -0.59 -35.08
C PRO A 205 -0.47 0.46 -35.93
N ASP A 206 -0.97 1.70 -35.95
CA ASP A 206 -0.41 2.82 -36.70
C ASP A 206 0.55 3.69 -35.85
N LEU A 207 0.93 3.23 -34.66
CA LEU A 207 1.72 4.01 -33.67
C LEU A 207 3.12 4.24 -34.23
N GLY A 208 3.68 4.07 -35.20
CA GLY A 208 5.05 4.37 -35.64
C GLY A 208 6.15 3.83 -34.71
N PRO A 209 7.41 4.06 -35.05
CA PRO A 209 8.54 3.60 -34.23
C PRO A 209 8.64 4.38 -32.92
N GLU A 210 9.21 3.75 -31.90
CA GLU A 210 9.55 4.40 -30.62
C GLU A 210 10.37 5.66 -30.86
N PRO A 211 10.00 6.81 -30.25
CA PRO A 211 10.78 8.03 -30.28
C PRO A 211 12.20 7.79 -29.77
N GLN A 212 13.21 8.11 -30.60
CA GLN A 212 14.59 7.93 -30.21
C GLN A 212 15.02 9.09 -29.31
N ALA A 213 15.45 8.77 -28.09
CA ALA A 213 16.13 9.76 -27.26
C ALA A 213 17.47 10.13 -27.91
N SER A 214 17.77 11.44 -27.97
CA SER A 214 19.10 11.88 -28.37
C SER A 214 20.12 11.43 -27.32
N GLU A 215 21.19 10.74 -27.73
CA GLU A 215 22.31 10.43 -26.83
C GLU A 215 22.96 11.70 -26.25
N VAL A 216 22.90 12.81 -27.01
CA VAL A 216 23.39 14.11 -26.58
C VAL A 216 22.19 14.95 -26.11
N PRO A 217 22.20 15.45 -24.86
CA PRO A 217 21.17 16.36 -24.40
C PRO A 217 21.00 17.56 -25.33
N THR A 218 19.78 17.81 -25.79
CA THR A 218 19.47 18.94 -26.67
C THR A 218 19.37 20.27 -25.91
N GLY A 219 19.37 20.24 -24.59
CA GLY A 219 19.30 21.39 -23.69
C GLY A 219 19.28 21.01 -22.22
N PRO A 220 19.31 21.99 -21.31
CA PRO A 220 19.18 21.78 -19.88
C PRO A 220 17.75 21.41 -19.49
N VAL A 221 17.59 20.74 -18.35
CA VAL A 221 16.27 20.58 -17.70
C VAL A 221 15.92 21.90 -17.02
N ILE A 222 14.80 22.52 -17.44
CA ILE A 222 14.33 23.79 -16.89
C ILE A 222 13.02 23.54 -16.14
N ARG A 223 12.96 24.02 -14.90
CA ARG A 223 11.74 24.10 -14.10
C ARG A 223 11.51 25.55 -13.72
N GLU A 224 10.30 26.03 -13.89
CA GLU A 224 9.94 27.42 -13.64
C GLU A 224 8.76 27.47 -12.66
N SER A 225 8.74 28.46 -11.79
CA SER A 225 7.62 28.81 -10.94
C SER A 225 7.07 30.17 -11.34
N SER A 226 5.78 30.27 -11.54
CA SER A 226 5.07 31.50 -11.89
C SER A 226 4.86 32.48 -10.73
N GLY A 227 5.34 32.13 -9.52
CA GLY A 227 5.14 32.93 -8.31
C GLY A 227 3.82 32.65 -7.57
N HIS A 228 3.05 31.70 -8.02
CA HIS A 228 1.90 31.16 -7.29
C HIS A 228 2.35 30.06 -6.32
N ALA A 229 1.70 30.01 -5.12
CA ALA A 229 1.97 28.98 -4.15
C ALA A 229 1.37 27.64 -4.62
N ALA A 230 2.23 26.70 -4.98
CA ALA A 230 1.85 25.35 -5.41
C ALA A 230 2.60 24.31 -4.57
N PRO A 231 2.27 24.16 -3.26
CA PRO A 231 2.93 23.21 -2.41
C PRO A 231 2.70 21.78 -2.93
N ALA A 232 3.77 21.00 -3.01
CA ALA A 232 3.68 19.62 -3.46
C ALA A 232 4.48 18.69 -2.54
N ARG A 233 3.98 17.49 -2.32
CA ARG A 233 4.77 16.41 -1.75
C ARG A 233 5.88 16.02 -2.74
N THR A 234 6.90 15.35 -2.26
CA THR A 234 8.01 14.88 -3.10
C THR A 234 7.53 13.74 -4.00
N PHE A 235 7.39 14.02 -5.28
CA PHE A 235 7.02 13.01 -6.28
C PHE A 235 8.27 12.45 -6.96
N GLN A 236 8.18 11.21 -7.42
CA GLN A 236 9.24 10.52 -8.13
C GLN A 236 8.76 10.03 -9.49
N ASP A 237 9.69 9.60 -10.34
CA ASP A 237 9.41 9.08 -11.69
C ASP A 237 8.67 10.10 -12.60
N LEU A 238 8.81 11.40 -12.34
CA LEU A 238 8.22 12.47 -13.13
C LEU A 238 8.85 12.55 -14.52
N LEU A 239 8.15 13.18 -15.46
CA LEU A 239 8.76 13.60 -16.74
C LEU A 239 9.88 14.62 -16.48
N LYS A 240 10.93 14.59 -17.30
CA LYS A 240 12.13 15.42 -17.12
C LYS A 240 12.55 16.18 -18.38
N SER A 241 12.02 15.79 -19.55
CA SER A 241 12.45 16.31 -20.84
C SER A 241 11.36 16.16 -21.89
N ALA A 242 11.50 16.87 -23.01
CA ALA A 242 10.65 16.70 -24.18
C ALA A 242 10.72 15.26 -24.76
N SER A 243 11.85 14.56 -24.57
CA SER A 243 11.98 13.16 -24.95
C SER A 243 11.10 12.26 -24.07
N ASP A 244 11.04 12.54 -22.75
CA ASP A 244 10.14 11.81 -21.85
C ASP A 244 8.66 12.06 -22.23
N GLU A 245 8.31 13.29 -22.61
CA GLU A 245 6.96 13.59 -23.11
C GLU A 245 6.62 12.79 -24.36
N ALA A 246 7.55 12.72 -25.32
CA ALA A 246 7.34 11.96 -26.55
C ALA A 246 7.19 10.46 -26.27
N LEU A 247 8.01 9.89 -25.37
CA LEU A 247 7.88 8.49 -24.91
C LEU A 247 6.58 8.26 -24.15
N PHE A 248 6.19 9.19 -23.29
CA PHE A 248 4.92 9.13 -22.56
C PHE A 248 3.73 9.10 -23.52
N GLU A 249 3.68 10.00 -24.51
CA GLU A 249 2.64 9.99 -25.54
C GLU A 249 2.65 8.69 -26.34
N HIS A 250 3.81 8.27 -26.79
CA HIS A 250 3.95 7.04 -27.58
C HIS A 250 3.37 5.82 -26.83
N TYR A 251 3.81 5.56 -25.62
CA TYR A 251 3.42 4.36 -24.89
C TYR A 251 2.00 4.39 -24.31
N LEU A 252 1.47 5.58 -23.99
CA LEU A 252 0.11 5.70 -23.49
C LEU A 252 -0.93 5.79 -24.63
N THR A 253 -0.52 6.10 -25.86
CA THR A 253 -1.43 6.09 -27.02
C THR A 253 -2.00 4.69 -27.19
N SER A 254 -3.33 4.62 -27.14
CA SER A 254 -4.07 3.37 -27.22
C SER A 254 -5.35 3.55 -28.03
N ARG A 255 -5.82 2.47 -28.62
CA ARG A 255 -7.08 2.41 -29.35
C ARG A 255 -8.10 1.62 -28.55
N VAL A 256 -9.23 2.20 -28.25
CA VAL A 256 -10.35 1.49 -27.63
C VAL A 256 -10.92 0.50 -28.62
N ALA A 257 -11.26 -0.70 -28.20
CA ALA A 257 -11.83 -1.72 -29.07
C ALA A 257 -12.85 -2.61 -28.34
N LYS A 258 -13.80 -3.15 -29.11
CA LYS A 258 -14.67 -4.29 -28.72
C LYS A 258 -14.00 -5.59 -29.16
N VAL A 259 -14.01 -6.59 -28.29
CA VAL A 259 -13.54 -7.96 -28.59
C VAL A 259 -14.66 -8.93 -28.24
N THR A 260 -15.16 -9.64 -29.24
CA THR A 260 -16.21 -10.64 -29.04
C THR A 260 -15.64 -12.01 -28.74
N LEU A 261 -16.46 -12.92 -28.19
CA LEU A 261 -16.00 -14.27 -27.82
C LEU A 261 -15.46 -15.10 -28.98
N ASP A 262 -15.81 -14.81 -30.22
CA ASP A 262 -15.23 -15.44 -31.43
C ASP A 262 -13.85 -14.86 -31.80
N GLY A 263 -13.35 -13.87 -31.04
CA GLY A 263 -12.05 -13.24 -31.27
C GLY A 263 -12.07 -12.08 -32.27
N LYS A 264 -13.26 -11.64 -32.72
CA LYS A 264 -13.36 -10.47 -33.60
C LYS A 264 -13.06 -9.19 -32.82
N VAL A 265 -12.07 -8.44 -33.29
CA VAL A 265 -11.68 -7.13 -32.78
C VAL A 265 -12.29 -6.02 -33.62
N THR A 266 -12.98 -5.07 -33.00
CA THR A 266 -13.59 -3.93 -33.68
C THR A 266 -13.17 -2.66 -32.97
N PRO A 267 -12.37 -1.78 -33.62
CA PRO A 267 -11.97 -0.49 -33.03
C PRO A 267 -13.15 0.42 -32.73
N ILE A 268 -13.01 1.26 -31.72
CA ILE A 268 -13.98 2.29 -31.30
C ILE A 268 -13.26 3.63 -31.26
N GLY A 269 -13.72 4.60 -32.07
CA GLY A 269 -13.15 5.95 -32.09
C GLY A 269 -11.72 6.05 -32.59
N ALA A 270 -11.10 7.21 -32.35
CA ALA A 270 -9.70 7.50 -32.69
C ALA A 270 -8.76 7.08 -31.53
N PRO A 271 -7.47 6.83 -31.82
CA PRO A 271 -6.48 6.63 -30.80
C PRO A 271 -6.31 7.86 -29.90
N GLY A 272 -5.92 7.64 -28.64
CA GLY A 272 -5.65 8.71 -27.68
C GLY A 272 -4.93 8.20 -26.43
N LEU A 273 -4.58 9.10 -25.52
CA LEU A 273 -3.95 8.75 -24.25
C LEU A 273 -5.04 8.34 -23.24
N VAL A 274 -5.63 7.15 -23.44
CA VAL A 274 -6.75 6.65 -22.63
C VAL A 274 -6.25 6.22 -21.25
N ALA A 275 -6.65 6.97 -20.23
CA ALA A 275 -6.30 6.68 -18.83
C ALA A 275 -7.33 5.80 -18.12
N GLU A 276 -8.62 5.98 -18.43
CA GLU A 276 -9.71 5.20 -17.84
C GLU A 276 -10.77 4.85 -18.89
N LEU A 277 -11.33 3.67 -18.78
CA LEU A 277 -12.36 3.15 -19.67
C LEU A 277 -13.35 2.29 -18.88
N SER A 278 -14.64 2.62 -18.94
CA SER A 278 -15.69 1.78 -18.36
C SER A 278 -16.97 1.80 -19.19
N ALA A 279 -17.64 0.66 -19.27
CA ALA A 279 -18.93 0.57 -19.97
C ALA A 279 -20.08 0.92 -19.03
N SER A 280 -21.14 1.55 -19.55
CA SER A 280 -22.39 1.72 -18.83
C SER A 280 -22.99 0.37 -18.43
N PRO A 281 -23.77 0.28 -17.33
CA PRO A 281 -24.38 -0.97 -16.91
C PRO A 281 -25.24 -1.70 -17.96
N ASP A 282 -25.84 -0.99 -18.89
CA ASP A 282 -26.60 -1.55 -20.02
C ASP A 282 -25.74 -1.82 -21.26
N GLY A 283 -24.42 -1.52 -21.21
CA GLY A 283 -23.47 -1.74 -22.29
C GLY A 283 -23.67 -0.85 -23.52
N ARG A 284 -24.43 0.26 -23.41
CA ARG A 284 -24.73 1.14 -24.56
C ARG A 284 -23.73 2.26 -24.76
N TYR A 285 -23.02 2.65 -23.70
CA TYR A 285 -22.10 3.79 -23.68
C TYR A 285 -20.80 3.41 -22.99
N LEU A 286 -19.75 4.16 -23.31
CA LEU A 286 -18.44 4.11 -22.65
C LEU A 286 -18.17 5.45 -21.97
N LEU A 287 -17.70 5.39 -20.74
CA LEU A 287 -17.05 6.52 -20.07
C LEU A 287 -15.56 6.43 -20.34
N VAL A 288 -15.02 7.44 -20.99
CA VAL A 288 -13.61 7.49 -21.42
C VAL A 288 -12.95 8.71 -20.80
N GLN A 289 -11.84 8.52 -20.15
CA GLN A 289 -10.99 9.61 -19.68
C GLN A 289 -9.66 9.58 -20.44
N SER A 290 -9.37 10.67 -21.13
CA SER A 290 -8.16 10.83 -21.92
C SER A 290 -7.28 11.93 -21.37
N ILE A 291 -5.97 11.66 -21.25
CA ILE A 291 -4.97 12.66 -20.91
C ILE A 291 -4.64 13.47 -22.16
N HIS A 292 -4.33 14.77 -21.99
CA HIS A 292 -3.85 15.61 -23.07
C HIS A 292 -2.83 16.65 -22.58
N ARG A 293 -2.16 17.33 -23.50
CA ARG A 293 -1.22 18.42 -23.21
C ARG A 293 -1.92 19.65 -22.59
N PRO A 294 -1.19 20.47 -21.80
CA PRO A 294 0.25 20.38 -21.50
C PRO A 294 0.55 19.33 -20.42
N PHE A 295 1.71 18.66 -20.51
CA PHE A 295 2.21 17.82 -19.45
C PHE A 295 3.02 18.63 -18.44
N SER A 296 3.34 18.01 -17.28
CA SER A 296 4.10 18.66 -16.22
C SER A 296 5.34 17.85 -15.83
N TYR A 297 6.38 18.57 -15.42
CA TYR A 297 7.59 18.02 -14.81
C TYR A 297 7.56 18.12 -13.28
N LEU A 298 6.45 18.60 -12.70
CA LEU A 298 6.30 18.87 -11.26
C LEU A 298 5.32 17.92 -10.56
N VAL A 299 4.39 17.35 -11.32
CA VAL A 299 3.34 16.44 -10.80
C VAL A 299 3.22 15.18 -11.67
N PRO A 300 2.70 14.07 -11.11
CA PRO A 300 2.49 12.83 -11.86
C PRO A 300 1.28 12.90 -12.79
N ALA A 301 1.16 11.94 -13.70
CA ALA A 301 0.18 11.90 -14.77
C ALA A 301 -1.29 11.88 -14.31
N ASP A 302 -1.57 11.47 -13.07
CA ASP A 302 -2.91 11.56 -12.48
C ASP A 302 -3.39 13.00 -12.25
N ARG A 303 -2.48 13.98 -12.35
CA ARG A 303 -2.75 15.42 -12.26
C ARG A 303 -2.66 16.16 -13.60
N PHE A 304 -2.37 15.44 -14.68
CA PHE A 304 -2.32 16.06 -16.04
C PHE A 304 -3.73 16.40 -16.52
N PRO A 305 -3.84 17.33 -17.51
CA PRO A 305 -5.12 17.68 -18.11
C PRO A 305 -5.87 16.45 -18.61
N ARG A 306 -7.16 16.39 -18.34
CA ARG A 306 -8.01 15.22 -18.65
C ARG A 306 -9.32 15.64 -19.26
N LYS A 307 -9.65 15.02 -20.36
CA LYS A 307 -10.98 15.09 -20.96
C LYS A 307 -11.80 13.88 -20.56
N ILE A 308 -12.97 14.10 -19.99
CA ILE A 308 -13.90 13.06 -19.51
C ILE A 308 -15.11 13.09 -20.43
N GLU A 309 -15.34 12.02 -21.16
CA GLU A 309 -16.38 11.93 -22.18
C GLU A 309 -17.22 10.67 -22.07
N VAL A 310 -18.48 10.78 -22.46
CA VAL A 310 -19.34 9.64 -22.77
C VAL A 310 -19.30 9.41 -24.26
N TRP A 311 -18.93 8.23 -24.68
CA TRP A 311 -18.96 7.79 -26.07
C TRP A 311 -20.07 6.75 -26.31
N ASP A 312 -20.63 6.74 -27.54
CA ASP A 312 -21.39 5.58 -28.00
C ASP A 312 -20.43 4.43 -28.40
N LEU A 313 -20.97 3.28 -28.75
CA LEU A 313 -20.16 2.12 -29.14
C LEU A 313 -19.52 2.21 -30.53
N ASP A 314 -19.76 3.31 -31.26
CA ASP A 314 -19.08 3.64 -32.51
C ASP A 314 -17.95 4.67 -32.30
N GLY A 315 -17.77 5.10 -31.06
CA GLY A 315 -16.70 6.05 -30.66
C GLY A 315 -17.03 7.51 -30.86
N LYS A 316 -18.30 7.81 -31.10
CA LYS A 316 -18.76 9.21 -31.17
C LYS A 316 -18.98 9.76 -29.76
N ALA A 317 -18.38 10.90 -29.44
CA ALA A 317 -18.63 11.59 -28.18
C ALA A 317 -20.09 12.09 -28.14
N VAL A 318 -20.84 11.58 -27.17
CA VAL A 318 -22.24 11.96 -26.88
C VAL A 318 -22.29 13.15 -25.93
N ARG A 319 -21.37 13.16 -24.95
CA ARG A 319 -21.25 14.24 -23.95
C ARG A 319 -19.79 14.39 -23.50
N THR A 320 -19.29 15.60 -23.46
CA THR A 320 -18.14 15.96 -22.64
C THR A 320 -18.63 16.31 -21.24
N VAL A 321 -18.22 15.54 -20.24
CA VAL A 321 -18.55 15.78 -18.83
C VAL A 321 -17.68 16.88 -18.27
N ALA A 322 -16.37 16.83 -18.55
CA ALA A 322 -15.40 17.82 -18.15
C ALA A 322 -14.17 17.80 -19.07
N ASP A 323 -13.50 18.94 -19.14
CA ASP A 323 -12.14 19.10 -19.63
C ASP A 323 -11.34 19.77 -18.49
N LEU A 324 -10.63 18.95 -17.72
CA LEU A 324 -9.94 19.37 -16.50
C LEU A 324 -8.55 19.90 -16.85
N PRO A 325 -8.16 21.07 -16.34
CA PRO A 325 -6.82 21.60 -16.55
C PRO A 325 -5.75 20.84 -15.78
N LEU A 326 -4.48 21.16 -16.01
CA LEU A 326 -3.35 20.72 -15.21
C LEU A 326 -3.53 21.13 -13.74
N GLN A 327 -3.30 20.19 -12.82
CA GLN A 327 -3.60 20.32 -11.38
C GLN A 327 -2.33 20.34 -10.53
N GLU A 328 -1.52 21.39 -10.65
CA GLU A 328 -0.31 21.57 -9.86
C GLU A 328 -0.56 22.21 -8.48
N GLU A 329 -1.67 22.90 -8.30
CA GLU A 329 -1.94 23.76 -7.14
C GLU A 329 -2.91 23.18 -6.10
N ILE A 330 -3.06 21.86 -6.06
CA ILE A 330 -3.91 21.24 -5.02
C ILE A 330 -3.23 21.44 -3.65
N PRO A 331 -3.89 22.08 -2.66
CA PRO A 331 -3.32 22.28 -1.34
C PRO A 331 -2.93 20.97 -0.67
N ILE A 332 -1.91 21.00 0.19
CA ILE A 332 -1.48 19.82 0.96
C ILE A 332 -2.35 19.68 2.20
N SER A 333 -3.33 18.81 2.09
CA SER A 333 -4.14 18.30 3.19
C SER A 333 -4.81 17.00 2.72
N PHE A 334 -5.10 16.11 3.65
CA PHE A 334 -5.83 14.87 3.33
C PHE A 334 -7.25 15.14 2.82
N ASP A 335 -7.84 16.26 3.22
CA ASP A 335 -9.18 16.66 2.81
C ASP A 335 -9.18 17.65 1.62
N SER A 336 -7.99 17.98 1.05
CA SER A 336 -7.90 18.79 -0.16
C SER A 336 -8.10 17.94 -1.41
N VAL A 337 -8.84 18.46 -2.37
CA VAL A 337 -9.19 17.78 -3.61
C VAL A 337 -9.09 18.73 -4.80
N ALA A 338 -9.01 18.16 -6.00
CA ALA A 338 -9.07 18.93 -7.24
C ALA A 338 -10.41 19.65 -7.40
N ALA A 339 -10.38 20.82 -8.02
CA ALA A 339 -11.58 21.51 -8.45
C ALA A 339 -12.20 20.81 -9.69
N GLY A 340 -13.51 20.97 -9.88
CA GLY A 340 -14.27 20.35 -10.96
C GLY A 340 -14.78 18.93 -10.66
N PRO A 341 -15.37 18.27 -11.67
CA PRO A 341 -15.89 16.92 -11.54
C PRO A 341 -14.81 15.91 -11.16
N ARG A 342 -15.03 15.15 -10.10
CA ARG A 342 -14.20 14.05 -9.65
C ARG A 342 -15.02 12.82 -9.31
N ALA A 343 -14.41 11.64 -9.21
CA ALA A 343 -15.08 10.35 -9.02
C ALA A 343 -16.19 10.10 -10.07
N VAL A 344 -15.95 10.54 -11.32
CA VAL A 344 -16.91 10.36 -12.41
C VAL A 344 -17.03 8.88 -12.71
N SER A 345 -18.24 8.33 -12.59
CA SER A 345 -18.50 6.89 -12.74
C SER A 345 -19.94 6.64 -13.16
N TRP A 346 -20.27 5.40 -13.47
CA TRP A 346 -21.64 4.98 -13.67
C TRP A 346 -22.35 4.68 -12.34
N ARG A 347 -23.64 5.00 -12.26
CA ARG A 347 -24.50 4.40 -11.26
C ARG A 347 -24.69 2.92 -11.59
N GLU A 348 -24.21 2.05 -10.74
CA GLU A 348 -24.19 0.60 -11.04
C GLU A 348 -25.61 0.00 -11.07
N ASP A 349 -26.55 0.58 -10.33
CA ASP A 349 -27.96 0.15 -10.26
C ASP A 349 -28.82 0.64 -11.43
N ALA A 350 -28.32 1.60 -12.25
CA ALA A 350 -29.07 2.21 -13.33
C ALA A 350 -28.48 1.86 -14.72
N PRO A 351 -29.30 1.81 -15.80
CA PRO A 351 -28.80 1.42 -17.12
C PRO A 351 -27.66 2.27 -17.67
N SER A 352 -27.85 3.59 -17.71
CA SER A 352 -26.89 4.55 -18.25
C SER A 352 -27.07 5.89 -17.55
N THR A 353 -26.60 5.98 -16.31
CA THR A 353 -26.64 7.21 -15.51
C THR A 353 -25.26 7.49 -14.96
N LEU A 354 -24.72 8.67 -15.23
CA LEU A 354 -23.47 9.13 -14.66
C LEU A 354 -23.67 9.61 -13.22
N PHE A 355 -22.60 9.51 -12.45
CA PHE A 355 -22.43 10.09 -11.13
C PHE A 355 -21.08 10.80 -11.07
N TRP A 356 -21.00 11.92 -10.35
CA TRP A 356 -19.74 12.55 -9.98
C TRP A 356 -19.91 13.48 -8.80
N VAL A 357 -18.82 14.01 -8.28
CA VAL A 357 -18.79 14.94 -7.15
C VAL A 357 -17.99 16.19 -7.50
N GLU A 358 -18.44 17.33 -7.02
CA GLU A 358 -17.77 18.63 -7.15
C GLU A 358 -17.52 19.24 -5.78
N ALA A 359 -16.36 19.86 -5.58
CA ALA A 359 -16.05 20.59 -4.37
C ALA A 359 -16.73 21.96 -4.36
N LEU A 360 -17.43 22.29 -3.29
CA LEU A 360 -18.11 23.59 -3.10
C LEU A 360 -17.20 24.65 -2.47
N ASP A 361 -16.11 24.24 -1.86
CA ASP A 361 -15.10 25.10 -1.23
C ASP A 361 -13.87 25.34 -2.10
N GLY A 362 -13.95 25.00 -3.40
CA GLY A 362 -12.82 25.05 -4.34
C GLY A 362 -11.78 23.95 -4.14
N GLY A 363 -12.11 22.93 -3.35
CA GLY A 363 -11.20 21.83 -3.05
C GLY A 363 -10.18 22.11 -1.93
N ASP A 364 -10.23 23.31 -1.33
CA ASP A 364 -9.33 23.74 -0.28
C ASP A 364 -9.92 23.41 1.11
N ALA A 365 -9.33 22.41 1.78
CA ALA A 365 -9.74 22.02 3.13
C ALA A 365 -9.49 23.10 4.19
N GLY A 366 -8.57 24.04 3.94
CA GLY A 366 -8.28 25.17 4.84
C GLY A 366 -9.36 26.24 4.84
N ARG A 367 -10.22 26.29 3.82
CA ARG A 367 -11.32 27.25 3.72
C ARG A 367 -12.47 26.82 4.61
N GLU A 368 -13.02 27.75 5.40
CA GLU A 368 -14.25 27.48 6.17
C GLU A 368 -15.45 27.32 5.24
N ALA A 369 -16.15 26.21 5.35
CA ALA A 369 -17.35 25.92 4.59
C ALA A 369 -18.28 24.97 5.38
N ALA A 370 -19.56 25.24 5.38
CA ALA A 370 -20.58 24.35 5.96
C ALA A 370 -20.88 23.16 5.03
N GLU A 371 -20.74 23.38 3.74
CA GLU A 371 -20.96 22.39 2.66
C GLU A 371 -19.66 22.26 1.87
N ARG A 372 -19.14 21.03 1.76
CA ARG A 372 -17.85 20.75 1.15
C ARG A 372 -17.96 20.17 -0.23
N ASP A 373 -18.91 19.26 -0.43
CA ASP A 373 -19.07 18.51 -1.66
C ASP A 373 -20.52 18.45 -2.10
N ARG A 374 -20.72 18.40 -3.42
CA ARG A 374 -22.01 18.16 -4.04
C ARG A 374 -21.93 16.94 -4.96
N ALA A 375 -22.73 15.92 -4.68
CA ALA A 375 -22.91 14.74 -5.52
C ALA A 375 -23.98 15.01 -6.58
N LEU A 376 -23.72 14.64 -7.81
CA LEU A 376 -24.51 14.94 -9.00
C LEU A 376 -24.76 13.65 -9.81
N VAL A 377 -25.89 13.61 -10.51
CA VAL A 377 -26.25 12.53 -11.43
C VAL A 377 -26.76 13.08 -12.77
N LEU A 378 -26.50 12.36 -13.87
CA LEU A 378 -26.95 12.70 -15.20
C LEU A 378 -27.32 11.43 -15.98
N ALA A 379 -28.60 11.22 -16.23
CA ALA A 379 -29.06 10.05 -16.98
C ALA A 379 -28.96 10.25 -18.49
N ALA A 380 -28.85 9.13 -19.23
CA ALA A 380 -28.98 9.17 -20.69
C ALA A 380 -30.32 9.79 -21.13
N PRO A 381 -30.34 10.54 -22.24
CA PRO A 381 -29.27 10.72 -23.25
C PRO A 381 -28.24 11.82 -22.91
N PHE A 382 -27.99 12.13 -21.64
CA PHE A 382 -27.00 13.06 -21.10
C PHE A 382 -27.21 14.52 -21.52
N GLN A 383 -28.46 14.90 -21.76
CA GLN A 383 -28.87 16.26 -22.10
C GLN A 383 -29.32 17.02 -20.85
N GLY A 384 -29.18 18.32 -20.89
CA GLY A 384 -29.58 19.20 -19.79
C GLY A 384 -28.54 19.32 -18.68
N GLU A 385 -28.98 19.84 -17.54
CA GLU A 385 -28.16 20.04 -16.35
C GLU A 385 -28.17 18.82 -15.45
N PRO A 386 -27.03 18.51 -14.79
CA PRO A 386 -26.96 17.42 -13.80
C PRO A 386 -27.89 17.69 -12.62
N ALA A 387 -28.57 16.66 -12.17
CA ALA A 387 -29.43 16.74 -11.00
C ALA A 387 -28.63 16.54 -9.70
N PRO A 388 -28.81 17.37 -8.66
CA PRO A 388 -28.18 17.17 -7.39
C PRO A 388 -28.76 15.93 -6.68
N LEU A 389 -27.85 15.04 -6.21
CA LEU A 389 -28.22 13.86 -5.41
C LEU A 389 -28.13 14.16 -3.91
N ALA A 390 -27.02 14.79 -3.50
CA ALA A 390 -26.78 15.17 -2.11
C ALA A 390 -25.76 16.29 -2.01
N THR A 391 -25.85 17.10 -0.96
CA THR A 391 -24.81 18.02 -0.50
C THR A 391 -24.24 17.49 0.81
N LEU A 392 -22.91 17.51 0.92
CA LEU A 392 -22.14 16.88 2.01
C LEU A 392 -21.41 17.94 2.83
N GLY A 393 -21.40 17.76 4.15
CA GLY A 393 -20.65 18.62 5.05
C GLY A 393 -19.16 18.29 5.12
N PHE A 394 -18.78 17.09 4.66
CA PHE A 394 -17.40 16.61 4.59
C PHE A 394 -17.06 16.19 3.16
N ARG A 395 -15.85 15.65 2.94
CA ARG A 395 -15.47 15.10 1.65
C ARG A 395 -16.16 13.78 1.37
N PHE A 396 -16.62 13.62 0.14
CA PHE A 396 -17.14 12.35 -0.36
C PHE A 396 -16.07 11.26 -0.30
N ASN A 397 -16.42 10.11 0.28
CA ASN A 397 -15.57 8.92 0.39
C ASN A 397 -16.02 7.75 -0.49
N GLY A 398 -17.31 7.69 -0.86
CA GLY A 398 -17.81 6.61 -1.69
C GLY A 398 -19.33 6.52 -1.70
N VAL A 399 -19.85 5.74 -2.64
CA VAL A 399 -21.27 5.42 -2.77
C VAL A 399 -21.45 3.93 -3.06
N THR A 400 -22.42 3.29 -2.42
CA THR A 400 -22.87 1.94 -2.74
C THR A 400 -24.29 2.01 -3.22
N TRP A 401 -24.49 1.69 -4.50
CA TRP A 401 -25.79 1.74 -5.16
C TRP A 401 -26.65 0.52 -4.80
N GLY A 402 -27.93 0.69 -4.67
CA GLY A 402 -28.86 -0.41 -4.46
C GLY A 402 -29.97 -0.43 -5.49
N ASN A 403 -30.72 0.65 -5.58
CA ASN A 403 -31.78 0.86 -6.57
C ASN A 403 -32.24 2.32 -6.54
N ASP A 404 -33.24 2.70 -7.33
CA ASP A 404 -33.79 4.06 -7.38
C ASP A 404 -34.32 4.61 -6.05
N SER A 405 -34.50 3.77 -5.04
CA SER A 405 -34.99 4.16 -3.71
C SER A 405 -33.93 4.14 -2.62
N LEU A 406 -32.77 3.55 -2.88
CA LEU A 406 -31.74 3.38 -1.86
C LEU A 406 -30.34 3.34 -2.47
N ALA A 407 -29.48 4.22 -2.01
CA ALA A 407 -28.03 4.11 -2.07
C ALA A 407 -27.44 4.54 -0.71
N LEU A 408 -26.23 4.07 -0.40
CA LEU A 408 -25.48 4.50 0.77
C LEU A 408 -24.32 5.39 0.30
N LEU A 409 -24.31 6.63 0.77
CA LEU A 409 -23.28 7.61 0.43
C LEU A 409 -22.47 7.92 1.68
N SER A 410 -21.16 7.89 1.60
CA SER A 410 -20.25 8.15 2.71
C SER A 410 -19.45 9.42 2.52
N GLU A 411 -19.21 10.13 3.62
CA GLU A 411 -18.36 11.31 3.72
C GLU A 411 -17.41 11.20 4.92
N GLY A 412 -16.30 11.90 4.86
CA GLY A 412 -15.34 11.92 5.96
C GLY A 412 -14.55 13.22 6.04
N TRP A 413 -13.98 13.47 7.22
CA TRP A 413 -13.12 14.61 7.48
C TRP A 413 -11.91 14.18 8.32
N PHE A 414 -10.75 14.17 7.70
CA PHE A 414 -9.51 13.64 8.29
C PHE A 414 -9.13 14.40 9.56
N LYS A 415 -9.18 15.72 9.53
CA LYS A 415 -8.76 16.57 10.67
C LYS A 415 -9.51 16.23 11.97
N THR A 416 -10.79 15.85 11.89
CA THR A 416 -11.63 15.50 13.05
C THR A 416 -11.85 14.01 13.21
N ARG A 417 -11.34 13.18 12.28
CA ARG A 417 -11.59 11.73 12.20
C ARG A 417 -13.08 11.39 12.13
N LYS A 418 -13.93 12.33 11.72
CA LYS A 418 -15.36 12.09 11.53
C LYS A 418 -15.63 11.38 10.23
N THR A 419 -16.55 10.41 10.28
CA THR A 419 -17.12 9.76 9.10
C THR A 419 -18.61 9.59 9.27
N ARG A 420 -19.34 9.78 8.16
CA ARG A 420 -20.80 9.63 8.12
C ARG A 420 -21.22 8.78 6.93
N THR A 421 -22.30 8.04 7.12
CA THR A 421 -22.98 7.32 6.05
C THR A 421 -24.42 7.79 5.98
N TRP A 422 -24.83 8.16 4.79
CA TRP A 422 -26.18 8.66 4.48
C TRP A 422 -26.93 7.65 3.64
N MET A 423 -28.19 7.44 3.94
CA MET A 423 -29.14 6.85 3.00
C MET A 423 -29.63 7.95 2.08
N VAL A 424 -29.45 7.75 0.79
CA VAL A 424 -29.94 8.64 -0.24
C VAL A 424 -30.91 7.91 -1.14
N GLN A 425 -31.87 8.63 -1.67
CA GLN A 425 -32.80 8.14 -2.68
C GLN A 425 -32.34 8.64 -4.05
N PRO A 426 -31.78 7.77 -4.92
CA PRO A 426 -31.24 8.21 -6.21
C PRO A 426 -32.23 8.96 -7.11
N SER A 427 -33.53 8.74 -6.91
CA SER A 427 -34.58 9.50 -7.60
C SER A 427 -34.70 10.96 -7.10
N GLY A 428 -33.97 11.39 -6.06
CA GLY A 428 -33.95 12.76 -5.52
C GLY A 428 -35.27 13.22 -4.84
N LYS A 429 -36.21 12.31 -4.58
CA LYS A 429 -37.54 12.64 -4.02
C LYS A 429 -37.51 12.97 -2.53
N THR A 430 -36.50 12.53 -1.81
CA THR A 430 -36.38 12.74 -0.36
C THR A 430 -34.98 13.23 -0.01
N ALA A 431 -34.90 14.04 1.05
CA ALA A 431 -33.62 14.47 1.60
C ALA A 431 -32.82 13.27 2.12
N PRO A 432 -31.46 13.31 2.05
CA PRO A 432 -30.58 12.30 2.66
C PRO A 432 -30.89 12.12 4.14
N ALA A 433 -30.92 10.87 4.60
CA ALA A 433 -31.12 10.51 6.00
C ALA A 433 -29.86 9.89 6.59
N LEU A 434 -29.38 10.44 7.69
CA LEU A 434 -28.16 9.95 8.37
C LEU A 434 -28.37 8.51 8.86
N LEU A 435 -27.45 7.61 8.48
CA LEU A 435 -27.42 6.22 8.91
C LEU A 435 -26.40 6.01 10.03
N PHE A 436 -25.17 6.46 9.82
CA PHE A 436 -24.09 6.38 10.80
C PHE A 436 -23.34 7.72 10.91
N ASP A 437 -22.94 8.11 12.13
CA ASP A 437 -22.02 9.21 12.43
C ASP A 437 -21.06 8.73 13.52
N ARG A 438 -19.78 8.60 13.22
CA ARG A 438 -18.80 8.07 14.16
C ARG A 438 -17.39 8.65 13.91
N SER A 439 -16.47 8.37 14.81
CA SER A 439 -15.05 8.52 14.55
C SER A 439 -14.53 7.37 13.69
N SER A 440 -13.71 7.67 12.68
CA SER A 440 -12.99 6.65 11.90
C SER A 440 -11.92 5.92 12.71
N GLU A 441 -11.46 6.52 13.82
CA GLU A 441 -10.50 5.89 14.74
C GLU A 441 -11.16 4.91 15.72
N ASP A 442 -12.48 5.07 15.98
CA ASP A 442 -13.20 4.19 16.88
C ASP A 442 -13.60 2.88 16.19
N ARG A 443 -12.77 1.86 16.38
CA ARG A 443 -12.95 0.52 15.80
C ARG A 443 -14.02 -0.29 16.50
N TYR A 444 -14.27 -0.01 17.81
CA TYR A 444 -15.25 -0.77 18.57
C TYR A 444 -16.70 -0.43 18.17
N SER A 445 -16.95 0.79 17.70
CA SER A 445 -18.24 1.23 17.17
C SER A 445 -18.41 1.01 15.68
N ASP A 446 -17.44 0.39 14.99
CA ASP A 446 -17.50 0.19 13.54
C ASP A 446 -18.64 -0.78 13.17
N PRO A 447 -19.67 -0.31 12.45
CA PRO A 447 -20.79 -1.15 12.04
C PRO A 447 -20.43 -2.14 10.93
N GLY A 448 -19.21 -2.04 10.36
CA GLY A 448 -18.78 -2.78 9.19
C GLY A 448 -19.22 -2.15 7.86
N SER A 449 -18.90 -2.85 6.79
CA SER A 449 -19.23 -2.46 5.41
C SER A 449 -20.48 -3.19 4.93
N SER A 450 -21.27 -2.53 4.08
CA SER A 450 -22.47 -3.14 3.48
C SER A 450 -22.07 -4.29 2.55
N LEU A 451 -22.77 -5.43 2.67
CA LEU A 451 -22.63 -6.55 1.74
C LEU A 451 -23.27 -6.16 0.40
N THR A 452 -22.57 -6.47 -0.68
CA THR A 452 -23.02 -6.26 -2.05
C THR A 452 -23.32 -7.58 -2.76
N THR A 453 -23.93 -7.49 -3.89
CA THR A 453 -24.23 -8.63 -4.78
C THR A 453 -24.18 -8.16 -6.23
N LEU A 454 -23.94 -9.06 -7.16
CA LEU A 454 -24.03 -8.74 -8.57
C LEU A 454 -25.49 -8.78 -9.03
N ASP A 455 -25.92 -7.77 -9.77
CA ASP A 455 -27.21 -7.73 -10.44
C ASP A 455 -27.17 -8.55 -11.76
N ALA A 456 -28.28 -8.61 -12.48
CA ALA A 456 -28.37 -9.36 -13.74
C ALA A 456 -27.44 -8.82 -14.87
N ARG A 457 -26.88 -7.62 -14.70
CA ARG A 457 -25.94 -6.99 -15.63
C ARG A 457 -24.48 -7.18 -15.19
N GLY A 458 -24.26 -7.93 -14.09
CA GLY A 458 -22.93 -8.14 -13.50
C GLY A 458 -22.40 -6.92 -12.73
N ARG A 459 -23.31 -6.03 -12.30
CA ARG A 459 -22.95 -4.83 -11.55
C ARG A 459 -23.11 -5.01 -10.06
N GLU A 460 -22.20 -4.44 -9.30
CA GLU A 460 -22.18 -4.57 -7.85
C GLU A 460 -23.17 -3.60 -7.22
N VAL A 461 -24.19 -4.15 -6.56
CA VAL A 461 -25.24 -3.40 -5.90
C VAL A 461 -25.42 -3.86 -4.46
N LEU A 462 -26.02 -3.02 -3.60
CA LEU A 462 -26.37 -3.38 -2.22
C LEU A 462 -27.18 -4.67 -2.20
N ARG A 463 -26.73 -5.61 -1.39
CA ARG A 463 -27.55 -6.78 -1.08
C ARG A 463 -28.62 -6.42 -0.08
N THR A 464 -29.88 -6.55 -0.49
CA THR A 464 -31.03 -6.23 0.35
C THR A 464 -31.92 -7.44 0.56
N ALA A 465 -32.75 -7.40 1.60
CA ALA A 465 -33.82 -8.32 1.90
C ALA A 465 -35.09 -7.57 2.30
N ASP A 466 -36.20 -8.30 2.50
CA ASP A 466 -37.49 -7.76 2.97
C ASP A 466 -37.98 -6.55 2.16
N GLY A 467 -37.88 -6.64 0.83
CA GLY A 467 -38.29 -5.57 -0.08
C GLY A 467 -37.43 -4.31 -0.01
N GLY A 468 -36.13 -4.45 0.28
CA GLY A 468 -35.17 -3.35 0.37
C GLY A 468 -35.07 -2.72 1.78
N ARG A 469 -35.82 -3.27 2.76
CA ARG A 469 -35.79 -2.76 4.13
C ARG A 469 -34.58 -3.19 4.94
N THR A 470 -34.00 -4.36 4.62
CA THR A 470 -32.87 -4.92 5.34
C THR A 470 -31.63 -4.89 4.47
N ILE A 471 -30.49 -4.41 5.01
CA ILE A 471 -29.15 -4.58 4.44
C ILE A 471 -28.31 -5.46 5.36
N PHE A 472 -27.20 -5.99 4.81
CA PHE A 472 -26.29 -6.83 5.57
C PHE A 472 -24.96 -6.11 5.75
N LEU A 473 -24.35 -6.25 6.93
CA LEU A 473 -23.08 -5.61 7.28
C LEU A 473 -22.05 -6.65 7.66
N LEU A 474 -20.88 -6.58 7.05
CA LEU A 474 -19.69 -7.38 7.37
C LEU A 474 -18.68 -6.51 8.11
N GLY A 475 -18.25 -6.92 9.30
CA GLY A 475 -17.31 -6.13 10.09
C GLY A 475 -16.18 -6.97 10.70
N GLN A 476 -15.07 -6.30 11.03
CA GLN A 476 -13.96 -6.91 11.75
C GLN A 476 -14.32 -7.27 13.19
N GLY A 477 -15.30 -6.57 13.77
CA GLY A 477 -15.77 -6.83 15.12
C GLY A 477 -14.71 -6.61 16.17
N ALA A 478 -13.98 -5.51 16.05
CA ALA A 478 -13.00 -5.12 17.06
C ALA A 478 -13.63 -5.09 18.45
N SER A 479 -12.92 -5.59 19.43
CA SER A 479 -13.38 -5.65 20.81
C SER A 479 -12.19 -5.72 21.77
N ALA A 480 -12.47 -5.58 23.06
CA ALA A 480 -11.45 -5.72 24.08
C ALA A 480 -10.77 -7.09 24.09
N GLU A 481 -11.38 -8.15 23.57
CA GLU A 481 -10.74 -9.48 23.42
C GLU A 481 -10.03 -9.67 22.08
N GLY A 482 -10.01 -8.64 21.23
CA GLY A 482 -9.49 -8.68 19.86
C GLY A 482 -10.59 -8.72 18.82
N ASP A 483 -10.18 -8.80 17.55
CA ASP A 483 -11.09 -8.81 16.41
C ASP A 483 -11.92 -10.11 16.37
N ARG A 484 -13.23 -9.96 16.25
CA ARG A 484 -14.21 -11.07 16.16
C ARG A 484 -15.17 -10.79 14.98
N PRO A 485 -14.76 -11.10 13.73
CA PRO A 485 -15.53 -10.77 12.55
C PRO A 485 -16.98 -11.21 12.63
N PHE A 486 -17.86 -10.43 12.02
CA PHE A 486 -19.31 -10.64 12.14
C PHE A 486 -20.05 -10.39 10.84
N LEU A 487 -21.28 -10.92 10.80
CA LEU A 487 -22.32 -10.59 9.83
C LEU A 487 -23.56 -10.13 10.58
N ASP A 488 -24.04 -8.94 10.25
CA ASP A 488 -25.25 -8.35 10.81
C ASP A 488 -26.32 -8.11 9.73
N ALA A 489 -27.59 -8.19 10.13
CA ALA A 489 -28.71 -7.67 9.37
C ALA A 489 -29.21 -6.38 10.03
N LEU A 490 -29.22 -5.29 9.27
CA LEU A 490 -29.69 -3.96 9.73
C LEU A 490 -31.02 -3.63 9.08
N ASP A 491 -32.05 -3.45 9.88
CA ASP A 491 -33.35 -2.92 9.43
C ASP A 491 -33.25 -1.39 9.29
N LEU A 492 -33.37 -0.89 8.06
CA LEU A 492 -33.21 0.52 7.72
C LEU A 492 -34.35 1.41 8.25
N THR A 493 -35.52 0.83 8.56
CA THR A 493 -36.67 1.57 9.11
C THR A 493 -36.52 1.78 10.60
N THR A 494 -36.21 0.71 11.32
CA THR A 494 -36.09 0.73 12.78
C THR A 494 -34.70 1.05 13.29
N ARG A 495 -33.71 1.03 12.43
CA ARG A 495 -32.26 1.18 12.75
C ARG A 495 -31.76 0.12 13.72
N LYS A 496 -32.42 -1.00 13.84
CA LYS A 496 -32.03 -2.10 14.71
C LYS A 496 -31.19 -3.12 13.95
N THR A 497 -30.10 -3.51 14.57
CA THR A 497 -29.18 -4.53 14.07
C THR A 497 -29.48 -5.88 14.74
N ARG A 498 -29.50 -6.94 13.94
CA ARG A 498 -29.59 -8.32 14.42
C ARG A 498 -28.33 -9.09 13.98
N ARG A 499 -27.54 -9.57 14.96
CA ARG A 499 -26.35 -10.38 14.72
C ARG A 499 -26.74 -11.74 14.12
N LEU A 500 -26.25 -12.04 12.91
CA LEU A 500 -26.45 -13.32 12.23
C LEU A 500 -25.31 -14.28 12.50
N PHE A 501 -24.09 -13.75 12.58
CA PHE A 501 -22.88 -14.50 12.84
C PHE A 501 -21.85 -13.64 13.57
N ARG A 502 -21.04 -14.26 14.43
CA ARG A 502 -19.84 -13.68 15.01
C ARG A 502 -18.79 -14.76 15.25
N SER A 503 -17.56 -14.49 14.85
CA SER A 503 -16.41 -15.37 15.12
C SER A 503 -16.24 -15.62 16.61
N ALA A 504 -15.90 -16.86 16.98
CA ALA A 504 -15.71 -17.25 18.37
C ALA A 504 -14.45 -18.13 18.54
N ALA A 505 -13.86 -18.03 19.73
CA ALA A 505 -12.73 -18.86 20.14
C ALA A 505 -12.98 -20.36 19.87
N PRO A 506 -11.99 -21.15 19.49
CA PRO A 506 -10.59 -20.77 19.21
C PRO A 506 -10.32 -20.37 17.75
N TYR A 507 -11.34 -19.99 17.02
CA TYR A 507 -11.27 -19.71 15.60
C TYR A 507 -11.31 -18.21 15.29
N TYR A 508 -10.65 -17.84 14.19
CA TYR A 508 -10.85 -16.59 13.51
C TYR A 508 -11.59 -16.87 12.21
N GLU A 509 -12.88 -16.51 12.18
CA GLU A 509 -13.78 -16.81 11.08
C GLU A 509 -14.26 -15.52 10.43
N ILE A 510 -13.97 -15.33 9.14
CA ILE A 510 -14.33 -14.14 8.38
C ILE A 510 -15.52 -14.47 7.49
N PRO A 511 -16.69 -13.86 7.70
CA PRO A 511 -17.82 -13.95 6.78
C PRO A 511 -17.46 -13.28 5.44
N ILE A 512 -17.85 -13.89 4.31
CA ILE A 512 -17.50 -13.42 2.97
C ILE A 512 -18.76 -13.04 2.19
N ASP A 513 -19.71 -13.98 2.02
CA ASP A 513 -20.94 -13.73 1.27
C ASP A 513 -22.06 -14.68 1.74
N LEU A 514 -23.28 -14.29 1.46
CA LEU A 514 -24.47 -15.14 1.62
C LEU A 514 -24.76 -15.83 0.28
N LEU A 515 -24.79 -17.16 0.26
CA LEU A 515 -24.86 -17.95 -0.97
C LEU A 515 -26.27 -18.10 -1.53
N ASP A 516 -27.29 -17.90 -0.74
CA ASP A 516 -28.70 -18.04 -1.13
C ASP A 516 -29.52 -16.77 -0.91
N ALA A 517 -30.61 -16.62 -1.66
CA ALA A 517 -31.48 -15.45 -1.56
C ALA A 517 -32.11 -15.29 -0.16
N GLY A 518 -32.32 -16.39 0.56
CA GLY A 518 -32.87 -16.37 1.91
C GLY A 518 -31.88 -16.00 3.00
N GLY A 519 -30.57 -15.84 2.64
CA GLY A 519 -29.53 -15.46 3.60
C GLY A 519 -29.28 -16.54 4.67
N LYS A 520 -29.45 -17.82 4.33
CA LYS A 520 -29.31 -18.95 5.27
C LYS A 520 -27.95 -19.58 5.23
N GLN A 521 -27.25 -19.51 4.10
CA GLN A 521 -25.94 -20.11 3.90
C GLN A 521 -24.86 -19.03 3.77
N LEU A 522 -23.90 -19.07 4.68
CA LEU A 522 -22.78 -18.13 4.75
C LEU A 522 -21.52 -18.80 4.22
N LEU A 523 -20.91 -18.22 3.18
CA LEU A 523 -19.53 -18.51 2.81
C LEU A 523 -18.60 -17.78 3.79
N GLN A 524 -17.72 -18.52 4.44
CA GLN A 524 -16.75 -17.97 5.37
C GLN A 524 -15.36 -18.56 5.19
N ARG A 525 -14.33 -17.80 5.57
CA ARG A 525 -12.98 -18.27 5.75
C ARG A 525 -12.74 -18.53 7.23
N ARG A 526 -12.15 -19.66 7.56
CA ARG A 526 -11.88 -20.08 8.94
C ARG A 526 -10.43 -20.47 9.08
N GLU A 527 -9.83 -20.03 10.18
CA GLU A 527 -8.43 -20.26 10.53
C GLU A 527 -8.24 -20.35 12.06
N THR A 528 -7.11 -20.86 12.48
CA THR A 528 -6.58 -20.75 13.85
C THR A 528 -5.12 -20.31 13.77
N VAL A 529 -4.45 -20.16 14.89
CA VAL A 529 -3.01 -19.82 14.92
C VAL A 529 -2.18 -20.75 14.04
N ASP A 530 -2.48 -22.07 14.06
CA ASP A 530 -1.74 -23.11 13.34
C ASP A 530 -2.49 -23.70 12.13
N GLN A 531 -3.78 -23.40 11.97
CA GLN A 531 -4.55 -23.90 10.85
C GLN A 531 -4.64 -22.84 9.75
N ASN A 532 -4.04 -23.15 8.59
CA ASN A 532 -4.08 -22.29 7.43
C ASN A 532 -5.53 -21.92 7.06
N PRO A 533 -5.79 -20.68 6.61
CA PRO A 533 -7.11 -20.27 6.14
C PRO A 533 -7.69 -21.22 5.11
N ASN A 534 -8.88 -21.74 5.40
CA ASN A 534 -9.68 -22.56 4.52
C ASN A 534 -11.13 -22.06 4.46
N TYR A 535 -11.86 -22.45 3.43
CA TYR A 535 -13.19 -21.94 3.12
C TYR A 535 -14.27 -22.97 3.47
N TYR A 536 -15.38 -22.47 4.02
CA TYR A 536 -16.50 -23.24 4.53
C TYR A 536 -17.82 -22.60 4.17
N VAL A 537 -18.85 -23.40 4.01
CA VAL A 537 -20.25 -22.96 4.03
C VAL A 537 -20.83 -23.29 5.41
N ARG A 538 -21.40 -22.27 6.05
CA ARG A 538 -22.12 -22.39 7.32
C ARG A 538 -23.62 -22.26 7.08
N ASP A 539 -24.40 -23.19 7.57
CA ASP A 539 -25.83 -22.99 7.75
C ASP A 539 -26.04 -22.12 9.00
N LEU A 540 -26.60 -20.93 8.82
CA LEU A 540 -26.78 -19.95 9.89
C LEU A 540 -27.78 -20.35 10.96
N ALA A 541 -28.75 -21.21 10.64
CA ALA A 541 -29.75 -21.68 11.59
C ALA A 541 -29.24 -22.79 12.50
N SER A 542 -28.57 -23.78 11.95
CA SER A 542 -28.04 -24.95 12.69
C SER A 542 -26.58 -24.77 13.13
N GLY A 543 -25.83 -23.81 12.56
CA GLY A 543 -24.40 -23.68 12.78
C GLY A 543 -23.54 -24.73 12.08
N LYS A 544 -24.12 -25.68 11.32
CA LYS A 544 -23.41 -26.75 10.66
C LYS A 544 -22.46 -26.20 9.60
N LEU A 545 -21.22 -26.72 9.57
CA LEU A 545 -20.17 -26.37 8.64
C LEU A 545 -19.96 -27.47 7.60
N ARG A 546 -19.78 -27.05 6.33
CA ARG A 546 -19.29 -27.87 5.22
C ARG A 546 -18.00 -27.27 4.71
N GLN A 547 -16.91 -28.02 4.82
CA GLN A 547 -15.59 -27.59 4.32
C GLN A 547 -15.55 -27.64 2.80
N LEU A 548 -15.01 -26.57 2.18
CA LEU A 548 -14.85 -26.45 0.73
C LEU A 548 -13.41 -26.71 0.30
N THR A 549 -12.43 -26.18 1.01
CA THR A 549 -11.00 -26.27 0.66
C THR A 549 -10.18 -26.93 1.75
N ARG A 550 -9.00 -27.48 1.38
CA ARG A 550 -8.02 -28.09 2.30
C ARG A 550 -6.61 -27.63 1.96
N PHE A 551 -6.38 -26.32 2.02
CA PHE A 551 -5.05 -25.77 1.77
C PHE A 551 -4.11 -26.16 2.92
N PRO A 552 -2.94 -26.73 2.61
CA PRO A 552 -1.97 -27.14 3.62
C PRO A 552 -1.34 -25.94 4.33
N HIS A 553 -0.72 -26.18 5.46
CA HIS A 553 0.09 -25.17 6.16
C HIS A 553 1.29 -24.78 5.27
N PRO A 554 1.46 -23.51 4.85
CA PRO A 554 2.52 -23.13 3.92
C PRO A 554 3.92 -23.18 4.54
N THR A 555 4.03 -22.99 5.85
CA THR A 555 5.30 -22.93 6.61
C THR A 555 5.22 -23.84 7.84
N PRO A 556 5.23 -25.20 7.67
CA PRO A 556 5.03 -26.14 8.77
C PRO A 556 6.10 -26.08 9.87
N GLN A 557 7.28 -25.52 9.57
CA GLN A 557 8.35 -25.26 10.54
C GLN A 557 7.97 -24.24 11.63
N LEU A 558 6.86 -23.53 11.45
CA LEU A 558 6.28 -22.62 12.46
C LEU A 558 5.06 -23.21 13.17
N ALA A 559 4.71 -24.46 12.91
CA ALA A 559 3.62 -25.09 13.62
C ALA A 559 3.91 -25.19 15.12
N GLY A 560 2.89 -24.92 15.95
CA GLY A 560 3.04 -24.97 17.42
C GLY A 560 3.69 -23.75 18.04
N ILE A 561 3.83 -22.64 17.32
CA ILE A 561 4.22 -21.36 17.94
C ILE A 561 3.14 -20.90 18.92
N HIS A 562 3.58 -20.27 20.00
CA HIS A 562 2.64 -19.60 20.90
C HIS A 562 2.38 -18.17 20.44
N LYS A 563 1.11 -17.77 20.33
CA LYS A 563 0.64 -16.44 20.01
C LYS A 563 -0.23 -15.91 21.16
N GLU A 564 0.12 -14.75 21.68
CA GLU A 564 -0.64 -14.08 22.75
C GLU A 564 -0.83 -12.60 22.41
N LEU A 565 -2.06 -12.09 22.53
CA LEU A 565 -2.36 -10.67 22.50
C LEU A 565 -2.15 -10.12 23.93
N ILE A 566 -1.06 -9.38 24.13
CA ILE A 566 -0.72 -8.79 25.42
C ILE A 566 -1.23 -7.36 25.54
N ARG A 567 -1.53 -6.94 26.78
CA ARG A 567 -1.96 -5.59 27.13
C ARG A 567 -1.08 -5.05 28.22
N TYR A 568 -0.74 -3.79 28.10
CA TYR A 568 0.07 -3.07 29.07
C TYR A 568 -0.29 -1.59 29.00
N GLN A 569 0.31 -0.79 29.85
CA GLN A 569 -0.05 0.62 29.96
C GLN A 569 1.18 1.51 29.87
N ARG A 570 1.08 2.59 29.12
CA ARG A 570 2.05 3.68 29.12
C ARG A 570 1.93 4.49 30.43
N ALA A 571 3.01 5.14 30.83
CA ALA A 571 3.07 5.85 32.12
C ALA A 571 2.01 6.97 32.27
N ASP A 572 1.53 7.53 31.17
CA ASP A 572 0.46 8.54 31.15
C ASP A 572 -0.96 7.94 31.13
N GLY A 573 -1.10 6.64 31.25
CA GLY A 573 -2.38 5.94 31.34
C GLY A 573 -2.93 5.40 30.01
N VAL A 574 -2.31 5.70 28.86
CA VAL A 574 -2.74 5.18 27.55
C VAL A 574 -2.57 3.66 27.54
N GLN A 575 -3.65 2.95 27.21
CA GLN A 575 -3.61 1.51 27.06
C GLN A 575 -2.85 1.13 25.79
N LEU A 576 -2.01 0.10 25.88
CA LEU A 576 -1.21 -0.39 24.77
C LEU A 576 -1.42 -1.87 24.57
N THR A 577 -1.24 -2.35 23.34
CA THR A 577 -1.34 -3.75 22.98
C THR A 577 -0.18 -4.17 22.09
N ALA A 578 0.10 -5.47 22.07
CA ALA A 578 1.05 -6.07 21.13
C ALA A 578 0.68 -7.54 20.92
N THR A 579 1.11 -8.13 19.81
CA THR A 579 1.06 -9.56 19.61
C THR A 579 2.43 -10.15 19.93
N LEU A 580 2.49 -10.94 20.99
CA LEU A 580 3.69 -11.64 21.42
C LEU A 580 3.71 -13.05 20.82
N TYR A 581 4.83 -13.40 20.20
CA TYR A 581 5.08 -14.74 19.70
C TYR A 581 6.33 -15.33 20.34
N THR A 582 6.27 -16.62 20.69
CA THR A 582 7.44 -17.39 21.13
C THR A 582 7.61 -18.66 20.29
N PRO A 583 8.86 -19.14 20.14
CA PRO A 583 9.15 -20.34 19.36
C PRO A 583 8.38 -21.57 19.83
N PRO A 584 8.14 -22.56 18.94
CA PRO A 584 7.53 -23.83 19.32
C PRO A 584 8.26 -24.49 20.48
N GLY A 585 7.49 -24.90 21.51
CA GLY A 585 8.04 -25.65 22.66
C GLY A 585 8.76 -24.83 23.70
N TRP A 586 9.05 -23.54 23.50
CA TRP A 586 9.65 -22.69 24.52
C TRP A 586 8.75 -22.55 25.77
N LYS A 587 9.36 -22.53 26.93
CA LYS A 587 8.70 -22.35 28.23
C LYS A 587 9.44 -21.31 29.05
N PRO A 588 8.78 -20.58 29.97
CA PRO A 588 9.47 -19.62 30.86
C PRO A 588 10.64 -20.19 31.64
N ALA A 589 10.61 -21.50 31.96
CA ALA A 589 11.70 -22.18 32.62
C ALA A 589 13.00 -22.29 31.79
N ASP A 590 12.91 -22.16 30.48
CA ASP A 590 14.06 -22.18 29.57
C ASP A 590 14.84 -20.86 29.59
N GLY A 591 14.34 -19.86 30.31
CA GLY A 591 14.91 -18.52 30.44
C GLY A 591 14.52 -17.54 29.32
N PRO A 592 14.88 -16.25 29.48
CA PRO A 592 14.50 -15.21 28.55
C PRO A 592 15.24 -15.31 27.22
N LEU A 593 14.51 -15.03 26.12
CA LEU A 593 14.98 -15.11 24.75
C LEU A 593 15.57 -13.77 24.27
N PRO A 594 16.43 -13.77 23.25
CA PRO A 594 16.62 -12.59 22.41
C PRO A 594 15.30 -12.30 21.70
N MET A 595 15.02 -11.01 21.44
CA MET A 595 13.73 -10.59 20.89
C MET A 595 13.91 -9.60 19.74
N LEU A 596 13.05 -9.71 18.73
CA LEU A 596 12.81 -8.65 17.75
C LEU A 596 11.46 -7.99 18.04
N MET A 597 11.47 -6.69 18.26
CA MET A 597 10.29 -5.84 18.25
C MET A 597 10.15 -5.22 16.87
N TRP A 598 9.01 -5.45 16.19
CA TRP A 598 8.74 -4.94 14.85
C TRP A 598 7.49 -4.08 14.87
N ALA A 599 7.62 -2.79 14.56
CA ALA A 599 6.56 -1.83 14.83
C ALA A 599 6.40 -0.75 13.75
N TYR A 600 5.24 -0.10 13.78
CA TYR A 600 4.88 1.02 12.94
C TYR A 600 4.00 1.99 13.76
N PRO A 601 4.45 3.21 14.08
CA PRO A 601 3.67 4.16 14.89
C PRO A 601 2.48 4.72 14.11
N GLN A 602 1.47 5.18 14.84
CA GLN A 602 0.27 5.79 14.27
C GLN A 602 -0.16 6.99 15.11
N GLU A 603 -0.64 8.03 14.44
CA GLU A 603 -1.15 9.25 15.04
C GLU A 603 -2.67 9.13 15.27
N PHE A 604 -3.12 9.60 16.44
CA PHE A 604 -4.51 9.59 16.88
C PHE A 604 -4.96 10.96 17.41
N LYS A 605 -6.25 11.23 17.23
CA LYS A 605 -6.94 12.37 17.85
C LYS A 605 -7.69 11.98 19.14
N SER A 606 -7.67 10.70 19.53
CA SER A 606 -8.33 10.19 20.73
C SER A 606 -7.45 9.15 21.42
N ALA A 607 -7.17 9.34 22.72
CA ALA A 607 -6.45 8.38 23.55
C ALA A 607 -7.24 7.08 23.74
N ASP A 608 -8.57 7.17 23.85
CA ASP A 608 -9.46 6.01 23.96
C ASP A 608 -9.40 5.14 22.69
N ALA A 609 -9.43 5.78 21.51
CA ALA A 609 -9.30 5.08 20.24
C ALA A 609 -7.91 4.45 20.06
N ALA A 610 -6.86 5.18 20.45
CA ALA A 610 -5.47 4.70 20.43
C ALA A 610 -5.25 3.48 21.34
N GLY A 611 -6.01 3.37 22.42
CA GLY A 611 -5.97 2.26 23.38
C GLY A 611 -6.79 1.04 22.95
N GLN A 612 -7.51 1.08 21.83
CA GLN A 612 -8.32 -0.05 21.39
C GLN A 612 -7.45 -1.19 20.86
N VAL A 613 -7.88 -2.41 21.18
CA VAL A 613 -7.21 -3.64 20.77
C VAL A 613 -7.31 -3.82 19.26
N THR A 614 -6.20 -4.18 18.65
CA THR A 614 -6.10 -4.56 17.25
C THR A 614 -5.66 -6.02 17.11
N ASP A 615 -5.98 -6.67 15.98
CA ASP A 615 -5.71 -8.09 15.69
C ASP A 615 -6.54 -9.07 16.55
N SER A 616 -6.33 -10.35 16.34
CA SER A 616 -7.00 -11.45 17.05
C SER A 616 -5.99 -12.49 17.52
N PRO A 617 -6.12 -13.01 18.75
CA PRO A 617 -5.26 -14.08 19.23
C PRO A 617 -5.45 -15.40 18.45
N TYR A 618 -6.51 -15.53 17.65
CA TYR A 618 -6.87 -16.73 16.90
C TYR A 618 -6.53 -16.66 15.42
N ARG A 619 -6.04 -15.51 14.94
CA ARG A 619 -5.68 -15.34 13.55
C ARG A 619 -4.42 -16.13 13.21
N PHE A 620 -4.41 -16.76 12.03
CA PHE A 620 -3.28 -17.55 11.54
C PHE A 620 -1.97 -16.78 11.57
N ALA A 621 -0.93 -17.38 12.10
CA ALA A 621 0.41 -16.83 12.17
C ALA A 621 1.13 -16.97 10.83
N ARG A 622 0.84 -16.03 9.93
CA ARG A 622 1.39 -16.05 8.57
C ARG A 622 2.83 -15.54 8.56
N ALA A 623 3.77 -16.41 8.17
CA ALA A 623 5.13 -16.03 7.84
C ALA A 623 5.33 -15.96 6.32
N GLY A 624 6.26 -15.13 5.89
CA GLY A 624 6.66 -14.90 4.49
C GLY A 624 7.82 -13.92 4.42
N ALA A 625 8.18 -13.49 3.23
CA ALA A 625 9.36 -12.70 2.93
C ALA A 625 9.57 -11.44 3.81
N GLY A 626 8.50 -10.72 4.13
CA GLY A 626 8.58 -9.50 4.97
C GLY A 626 8.04 -9.69 6.39
N SER A 627 7.83 -10.94 6.84
CA SER A 627 7.26 -11.20 8.16
C SER A 627 8.33 -11.30 9.24
N PRO A 628 8.20 -10.59 10.38
CA PRO A 628 9.12 -10.77 11.51
C PRO A 628 9.02 -12.17 12.14
N LEU A 629 7.97 -12.95 11.86
CA LEU A 629 7.77 -14.28 12.43
C LEU A 629 8.82 -15.31 11.96
N VAL A 630 9.57 -15.02 10.90
CA VAL A 630 10.68 -15.88 10.46
C VAL A 630 11.74 -16.05 11.57
N TRP A 631 11.91 -15.05 12.43
CA TRP A 631 12.88 -15.06 13.54
C TRP A 631 12.57 -16.08 14.63
N LEU A 632 11.32 -16.54 14.74
CA LEU A 632 10.93 -17.61 15.66
C LEU A 632 11.69 -18.92 15.38
N THR A 633 11.97 -19.20 14.09
CA THR A 633 12.73 -20.42 13.68
C THR A 633 14.21 -20.37 14.08
N LEU A 634 14.70 -19.22 14.47
CA LEU A 634 16.08 -18.98 14.89
C LEU A 634 16.21 -18.81 16.42
N GLY A 635 15.12 -19.08 17.17
CA GLY A 635 15.09 -19.03 18.62
C GLY A 635 14.95 -17.63 19.22
N TYR A 636 14.42 -16.67 18.44
CA TYR A 636 14.03 -15.36 18.96
C TYR A 636 12.55 -15.36 19.36
N ALA A 637 12.19 -14.60 20.38
CA ALA A 637 10.82 -14.14 20.53
C ALA A 637 10.55 -12.96 19.59
N VAL A 638 9.30 -12.77 19.21
CA VAL A 638 8.88 -11.65 18.35
C VAL A 638 7.76 -10.89 19.05
N LEU A 639 7.93 -9.56 19.21
CA LEU A 639 6.86 -8.66 19.58
C LEU A 639 6.41 -7.92 18.33
N ASP A 640 5.30 -8.39 17.77
CA ASP A 640 4.78 -7.89 16.50
C ASP A 640 3.70 -6.83 16.72
N ASN A 641 3.81 -5.73 15.97
CA ASN A 641 2.90 -4.60 16.01
C ASN A 641 2.56 -4.11 17.43
N PRO A 642 3.56 -3.92 18.35
CA PRO A 642 3.27 -3.21 19.58
C PRO A 642 2.69 -1.84 19.24
N SER A 643 1.58 -1.48 19.85
CA SER A 643 0.96 -0.18 19.61
C SER A 643 1.89 0.94 20.12
N LEU A 644 2.22 1.86 19.23
CA LEU A 644 3.05 3.05 19.50
C LEU A 644 2.26 4.29 19.09
N PRO A 645 1.14 4.58 19.80
CA PRO A 645 0.27 5.69 19.44
C PRO A 645 0.90 7.03 19.81
N ILE A 646 0.76 7.97 18.88
CA ILE A 646 1.06 9.37 19.05
C ILE A 646 -0.28 10.11 19.14
N VAL A 647 -0.64 10.58 20.32
CA VAL A 647 -1.96 11.14 20.59
C VAL A 647 -1.91 12.66 20.67
N GLY A 648 -2.79 13.32 19.92
CA GLY A 648 -3.00 14.76 19.96
C GLY A 648 -4.47 15.12 20.11
N GLU A 649 -4.96 15.19 21.34
CA GLU A 649 -6.37 15.47 21.61
C GLU A 649 -6.76 16.93 21.45
N GLY A 650 -7.98 17.18 21.02
CA GLY A 650 -8.53 18.52 20.83
C GLY A 650 -7.77 19.32 19.77
N SER A 651 -7.25 20.47 20.14
CA SER A 651 -6.47 21.37 19.28
C SER A 651 -4.98 21.01 19.17
N LYS A 652 -4.50 20.03 19.97
CA LYS A 652 -3.10 19.59 19.93
C LYS A 652 -2.87 18.72 18.71
N GLU A 653 -1.73 18.94 18.05
CA GLU A 653 -1.31 18.07 16.98
C GLU A 653 -0.45 16.92 17.53
N PRO A 654 -0.67 15.67 17.08
CA PRO A 654 0.04 14.51 17.62
C PRO A 654 1.56 14.66 17.56
N ASN A 655 2.07 15.20 16.46
CA ASN A 655 3.51 15.29 16.20
C ASN A 655 4.26 16.32 17.07
N ASP A 656 3.55 17.21 17.78
CA ASP A 656 4.18 18.16 18.73
C ASP A 656 4.91 17.43 19.88
N THR A 657 4.52 16.19 20.17
CA THR A 657 5.10 15.36 21.23
C THR A 657 5.51 13.97 20.74
N TYR A 658 5.77 13.81 19.44
CA TYR A 658 6.08 12.55 18.80
C TYR A 658 7.15 11.74 19.52
N VAL A 659 8.35 12.29 19.68
CA VAL A 659 9.51 11.58 20.24
C VAL A 659 9.25 11.13 21.68
N ALA A 660 8.68 11.99 22.51
CA ALA A 660 8.40 11.69 23.91
C ALA A 660 7.38 10.53 24.03
N GLN A 661 6.30 10.55 23.26
CA GLN A 661 5.28 9.52 23.27
C GLN A 661 5.79 8.19 22.67
N LEU A 662 6.60 8.28 21.62
CA LEU A 662 7.22 7.12 20.98
C LEU A 662 8.14 6.38 21.99
N VAL A 663 9.04 7.10 22.64
CA VAL A 663 9.95 6.51 23.63
C VAL A 663 9.19 5.95 24.82
N ALA A 664 8.18 6.64 25.34
CA ALA A 664 7.36 6.17 26.45
C ALA A 664 6.58 4.88 26.10
N SER A 665 6.05 4.78 24.88
CA SER A 665 5.36 3.57 24.41
C SER A 665 6.32 2.40 24.25
N ALA A 666 7.50 2.64 23.67
CA ALA A 666 8.54 1.62 23.52
C ALA A 666 9.08 1.12 24.86
N GLN A 667 9.29 2.04 25.82
CA GLN A 667 9.69 1.70 27.20
C GLN A 667 8.65 0.76 27.86
N ALA A 668 7.37 1.10 27.76
CA ALA A 668 6.29 0.28 28.32
C ALA A 668 6.25 -1.13 27.70
N ALA A 669 6.46 -1.23 26.37
CA ALA A 669 6.52 -2.51 25.66
C ALA A 669 7.71 -3.37 26.13
N VAL A 670 8.89 -2.79 26.21
CA VAL A 670 10.10 -3.47 26.69
C VAL A 670 9.93 -3.92 28.14
N ASP A 671 9.44 -3.05 29.01
CA ASP A 671 9.24 -3.38 30.43
C ASP A 671 8.24 -4.54 30.60
N GLU A 672 7.18 -4.59 29.80
CA GLU A 672 6.19 -5.67 29.86
C GLU A 672 6.77 -7.02 29.45
N VAL A 673 7.50 -7.11 28.33
CA VAL A 673 8.07 -8.40 27.89
C VAL A 673 9.19 -8.88 28.80
N VAL A 674 9.93 -8.00 29.43
CA VAL A 674 10.94 -8.31 30.45
C VAL A 674 10.27 -8.77 31.75
N ARG A 675 9.25 -8.06 32.23
CA ARG A 675 8.44 -8.44 33.40
C ARG A 675 7.83 -9.82 33.27
N ARG A 676 7.42 -10.19 32.07
CA ARG A 676 6.89 -11.53 31.75
C ARG A 676 7.98 -12.61 31.70
N GLY A 677 9.25 -12.24 31.74
CA GLY A 677 10.38 -13.18 31.64
C GLY A 677 10.58 -13.76 30.24
N VAL A 678 9.97 -13.16 29.22
CA VAL A 678 10.09 -13.63 27.82
C VAL A 678 11.34 -13.09 27.17
N ALA A 679 11.67 -11.81 27.37
CA ALA A 679 12.82 -11.18 26.76
C ALA A 679 13.93 -10.84 27.76
N ASP A 680 15.18 -11.04 27.33
CA ASP A 680 16.34 -10.46 28.01
C ASP A 680 16.47 -9.00 27.62
N ARG A 681 16.37 -8.08 28.59
CA ARG A 681 16.43 -6.62 28.38
C ARG A 681 17.62 -6.17 27.52
N ARG A 682 18.75 -6.85 27.62
CA ARG A 682 19.98 -6.52 26.88
C ARG A 682 19.99 -7.08 25.47
N ARG A 683 19.04 -7.94 25.10
CA ARG A 683 19.01 -8.64 23.81
C ARG A 683 17.69 -8.38 23.06
N ILE A 684 17.19 -7.13 23.11
CA ILE A 684 16.00 -6.71 22.36
C ILE A 684 16.47 -5.82 21.21
N ALA A 685 16.10 -6.18 19.98
CA ALA A 685 16.23 -5.37 18.79
C ALA A 685 14.93 -4.65 18.46
N ILE A 686 15.04 -3.50 17.81
CA ILE A 686 13.92 -2.78 17.20
C ILE A 686 14.05 -2.79 15.68
N GLY A 687 12.96 -2.97 14.96
CA GLY A 687 12.96 -2.87 13.52
C GLY A 687 11.64 -2.39 12.96
N GLY A 688 11.68 -2.01 11.69
CA GLY A 688 10.50 -1.61 10.93
C GLY A 688 10.82 -1.14 9.53
N HIS A 689 9.77 -1.09 8.71
CA HIS A 689 9.83 -0.65 7.33
C HIS A 689 9.18 0.73 7.19
N SER A 690 9.70 1.59 6.29
CA SER A 690 9.10 2.90 5.98
C SER A 690 9.05 3.81 7.24
N TYR A 691 7.86 4.18 7.71
CA TYR A 691 7.70 4.94 8.96
C TYR A 691 8.15 4.14 10.20
N GLY A 692 8.14 2.82 10.12
CA GLY A 692 8.76 1.95 11.13
C GLY A 692 10.29 2.03 11.14
N ALA A 693 10.95 2.23 10.00
CA ALA A 693 12.38 2.50 9.92
C ALA A 693 12.75 3.88 10.50
N PHE A 694 11.93 4.87 10.21
CA PHE A 694 12.02 6.19 10.82
C PHE A 694 11.87 6.12 12.35
N MET A 695 10.88 5.38 12.84
CA MET A 695 10.69 5.08 14.26
C MET A 695 11.93 4.40 14.86
N THR A 696 12.47 3.38 14.20
CA THR A 696 13.67 2.64 14.64
C THR A 696 14.84 3.60 14.86
N ALA A 697 15.11 4.47 13.90
CA ALA A 697 16.19 5.45 14.00
C ALA A 697 15.96 6.46 15.14
N ASN A 698 14.72 6.95 15.32
CA ASN A 698 14.36 7.83 16.43
C ASN A 698 14.54 7.16 17.79
N LEU A 699 14.11 5.89 17.94
CA LEU A 699 14.27 5.15 19.19
C LEU A 699 15.73 4.93 19.56
N LEU A 700 16.61 4.67 18.58
CA LEU A 700 18.06 4.54 18.81
C LEU A 700 18.74 5.89 19.10
N ALA A 701 18.20 6.99 18.57
CA ALA A 701 18.73 8.33 18.82
C ALA A 701 18.28 8.91 20.16
N HIS A 702 17.14 8.49 20.69
CA HIS A 702 16.51 9.10 21.87
C HIS A 702 16.34 8.14 23.06
N SER A 703 16.85 6.89 22.97
CA SER A 703 16.79 5.93 24.08
C SER A 703 17.92 4.90 24.02
N ASP A 704 18.20 4.26 25.15
CA ASP A 704 19.12 3.12 25.29
C ASP A 704 18.36 1.79 25.45
N LEU A 705 17.12 1.72 24.95
CA LEU A 705 16.22 0.56 25.15
C LEU A 705 16.62 -0.70 24.36
N PHE A 706 17.31 -0.51 23.22
CA PHE A 706 17.52 -1.56 22.24
C PHE A 706 19.00 -1.88 22.02
N ALA A 707 19.28 -3.16 21.82
CA ALA A 707 20.63 -3.65 21.54
C ALA A 707 21.10 -3.31 20.12
N ALA A 708 20.18 -3.25 19.16
CA ALA A 708 20.43 -2.93 17.76
C ALA A 708 19.13 -2.55 17.04
N GLY A 709 19.27 -1.93 15.85
CA GLY A 709 18.14 -1.61 14.98
C GLY A 709 18.27 -2.19 13.58
N ILE A 710 17.10 -2.49 12.95
CA ILE A 710 16.96 -2.81 11.54
C ILE A 710 15.95 -1.84 10.93
N ALA A 711 16.39 -1.02 9.99
CA ALA A 711 15.59 0.07 9.42
C ALA A 711 15.52 -0.07 7.90
N GLU A 712 14.33 -0.40 7.37
CA GLU A 712 14.10 -0.68 5.96
C GLU A 712 13.36 0.49 5.28
N SER A 713 13.92 1.05 4.18
CA SER A 713 13.32 2.10 3.32
C SER A 713 12.77 3.29 4.10
N GLY A 714 13.55 3.85 5.05
CA GLY A 714 13.12 4.94 5.92
C GLY A 714 13.38 6.34 5.37
N ALA A 715 12.73 7.32 5.99
CA ALA A 715 12.97 8.76 5.76
C ALA A 715 13.50 9.39 7.05
N TYR A 716 14.78 9.69 7.11
CA TYR A 716 15.48 10.08 8.35
C TYR A 716 15.67 11.58 8.53
N ASN A 717 15.45 12.35 7.48
CA ASN A 717 15.52 13.82 7.52
C ASN A 717 14.25 14.44 6.94
N ARG A 718 13.37 14.96 7.80
CA ARG A 718 12.09 15.53 7.39
C ARG A 718 12.22 16.89 6.69
N THR A 719 13.36 17.54 6.79
CA THR A 719 13.61 18.76 6.01
C THR A 719 13.63 18.51 4.48
N LEU A 720 13.82 17.25 4.07
CA LEU A 720 13.71 16.85 2.66
C LEU A 720 12.26 16.61 2.21
N THR A 721 11.29 16.68 3.12
CA THR A 721 9.85 16.61 2.83
C THR A 721 9.13 17.82 3.42
N PRO A 722 9.44 19.05 2.95
CA PRO A 722 9.10 20.30 3.66
C PRO A 722 7.61 20.62 3.70
N PHE A 723 6.80 19.96 2.86
CA PHE A 723 5.35 20.16 2.76
C PHE A 723 4.56 18.96 3.32
N GLY A 724 4.85 18.57 4.55
CA GLY A 724 4.12 17.49 5.23
C GLY A 724 4.69 16.08 5.00
N PHE A 725 4.39 15.21 5.96
CA PHE A 725 4.77 13.80 5.94
C PHE A 725 3.85 13.02 6.88
N GLN A 726 3.54 11.78 6.55
CA GLN A 726 2.58 10.97 7.32
C GLN A 726 1.30 11.76 7.62
N SER A 727 0.90 11.87 8.88
CA SER A 727 -0.24 12.67 9.32
C SER A 727 0.07 14.14 9.59
N GLU A 728 1.32 14.61 9.37
CA GLU A 728 1.69 16.01 9.48
C GLU A 728 1.29 16.78 8.21
N GLU A 729 0.42 17.74 8.37
CA GLU A 729 -0.06 18.60 7.27
C GLU A 729 0.59 19.99 7.26
N ARG A 730 1.20 20.41 8.40
CA ARG A 730 1.94 21.67 8.48
C ARG A 730 3.24 21.55 7.70
N ASP A 731 3.61 22.60 7.02
CA ASP A 731 4.93 22.69 6.38
C ASP A 731 6.04 23.07 7.37
N ILE A 732 7.29 22.95 6.91
CA ILE A 732 8.46 23.23 7.75
C ILE A 732 8.53 24.69 8.25
N TRP A 733 7.98 25.64 7.49
CA TRP A 733 8.04 27.07 7.86
C TRP A 733 6.99 27.42 8.91
N HIS A 734 5.92 26.65 9.03
CA HIS A 734 4.89 26.80 10.06
C HIS A 734 5.13 25.91 11.30
N ALA A 735 5.90 24.83 11.18
CA ALA A 735 6.21 23.93 12.28
C ALA A 735 7.69 23.47 12.28
N PRO A 736 8.69 24.39 12.21
CA PRO A 736 10.10 24.02 12.05
C PRO A 736 10.62 23.11 13.16
N GLU A 737 10.15 23.30 14.39
CA GLU A 737 10.56 22.49 15.54
C GLU A 737 10.14 21.03 15.40
N VAL A 738 8.95 20.77 14.90
CA VAL A 738 8.45 19.41 14.65
C VAL A 738 9.35 18.69 13.64
N TYR A 739 9.68 19.38 12.55
CA TYR A 739 10.55 18.81 11.51
C TYR A 739 11.95 18.49 12.02
N MET A 740 12.51 19.37 12.87
CA MET A 740 13.83 19.16 13.46
C MET A 740 13.82 18.06 14.52
N GLN A 741 12.87 18.10 15.45
CA GLN A 741 12.77 17.12 16.53
C GLN A 741 12.49 15.70 16.02
N MET A 742 11.64 15.56 15.03
CA MET A 742 11.30 14.27 14.47
C MET A 742 12.39 13.70 13.55
N SER A 743 13.38 14.49 13.10
CA SER A 743 14.43 14.01 12.19
C SER A 743 15.57 13.32 12.94
N PRO A 744 15.68 11.99 12.96
CA PRO A 744 16.79 11.30 13.63
C PRO A 744 18.16 11.68 13.03
N PHE A 745 18.19 12.17 11.80
CA PHE A 745 19.39 12.73 11.18
C PHE A 745 20.03 13.82 12.04
N MET A 746 19.23 14.68 12.71
CA MET A 746 19.69 15.76 13.57
C MET A 746 20.31 15.26 14.89
N TYR A 747 20.11 14.00 15.21
CA TYR A 747 20.56 13.33 16.41
C TYR A 747 21.48 12.13 16.11
N ALA A 748 22.12 12.12 14.92
CA ALA A 748 23.02 11.04 14.52
C ALA A 748 24.21 10.85 15.48
N ASP A 749 24.62 11.92 16.17
CA ASP A 749 25.65 11.94 17.22
C ASP A 749 25.21 11.26 18.53
N LYS A 750 23.89 11.01 18.69
CA LYS A 750 23.32 10.34 19.87
C LYS A 750 23.14 8.83 19.66
N VAL A 751 23.21 8.35 18.41
CA VAL A 751 23.04 6.93 18.11
C VAL A 751 24.25 6.14 18.58
N LYS A 752 24.10 5.39 19.67
CA LYS A 752 25.18 4.59 20.28
C LYS A 752 25.10 3.11 19.89
N HIS A 753 23.90 2.62 19.60
CA HIS A 753 23.67 1.21 19.31
C HIS A 753 23.71 0.94 17.82
N PRO A 754 24.15 -0.27 17.40
CA PRO A 754 24.29 -0.62 15.98
C PRO A 754 22.98 -0.49 15.20
N ILE A 755 23.03 0.10 13.99
CA ILE A 755 21.89 0.22 13.09
C ILE A 755 22.23 -0.34 11.70
N LEU A 756 21.36 -1.23 11.19
CA LEU A 756 21.36 -1.73 9.81
C LEU A 756 20.31 -0.95 9.02
N LEU A 757 20.76 -0.29 7.95
CA LEU A 757 19.91 0.41 6.99
C LEU A 757 19.83 -0.44 5.73
N ILE A 758 18.62 -0.80 5.28
CA ILE A 758 18.38 -1.48 4.01
C ILE A 758 17.46 -0.58 3.18
N HIS A 759 17.76 -0.36 1.89
CA HIS A 759 16.94 0.52 1.06
C HIS A 759 16.92 0.07 -0.40
N GLY A 760 15.74 0.10 -1.04
CA GLY A 760 15.60 -0.15 -2.47
C GLY A 760 16.12 1.04 -3.29
N GLN A 761 17.05 0.80 -4.24
CA GLN A 761 17.59 1.90 -5.07
C GLN A 761 16.56 2.56 -6.00
N ALA A 762 15.47 1.86 -6.27
CA ALA A 762 14.38 2.36 -7.11
C ALA A 762 13.14 2.73 -6.26
N ASP A 763 13.32 3.09 -5.00
CA ASP A 763 12.22 3.52 -4.12
C ASP A 763 11.50 4.72 -4.74
N ASN A 764 10.18 4.60 -4.92
CA ASN A 764 9.31 5.61 -5.52
C ASN A 764 8.23 6.13 -4.55
N ASN A 765 8.34 5.79 -3.28
CA ASN A 765 7.42 6.32 -2.28
C ASN A 765 7.79 7.77 -1.94
N SER A 766 6.78 8.60 -1.82
CA SER A 766 6.97 10.01 -1.47
C SER A 766 7.66 10.16 -0.10
N GLY A 767 8.80 10.83 -0.06
CA GLY A 767 9.56 11.13 1.14
C GLY A 767 10.62 10.11 1.52
N THR A 768 10.64 8.90 0.94
CA THR A 768 11.64 7.85 1.20
C THR A 768 12.65 7.67 0.06
N ASP A 769 13.01 8.75 -0.63
CA ASP A 769 14.09 8.69 -1.62
C ASP A 769 15.35 8.07 -1.02
N PRO A 770 16.08 7.18 -1.73
CA PRO A 770 17.29 6.50 -1.23
C PRO A 770 18.36 7.43 -0.65
N ILE A 771 18.39 8.70 -1.05
CA ILE A 771 19.26 9.73 -0.48
C ILE A 771 19.06 9.88 1.04
N GLN A 772 17.89 9.59 1.55
CA GLN A 772 17.59 9.62 2.99
C GLN A 772 18.53 8.69 3.76
N SER A 773 18.63 7.42 3.31
CA SER A 773 19.50 6.42 3.92
C SER A 773 20.98 6.73 3.71
N GLU A 774 21.35 7.20 2.51
CA GLU A 774 22.74 7.56 2.20
C GLU A 774 23.24 8.68 3.12
N ARG A 775 22.47 9.75 3.24
CA ARG A 775 22.86 10.91 4.07
C ARG A 775 22.85 10.58 5.55
N PHE A 776 21.90 9.79 6.01
CA PHE A 776 21.86 9.34 7.40
C PHE A 776 23.03 8.42 7.74
N PHE A 777 23.38 7.48 6.87
CA PHE A 777 24.57 6.65 7.04
C PHE A 777 25.86 7.49 7.12
N ASN A 778 26.00 8.50 6.26
CA ASN A 778 27.16 9.40 6.30
C ASN A 778 27.24 10.17 7.62
N ALA A 779 26.10 10.65 8.15
CA ALA A 779 26.03 11.31 9.45
C ALA A 779 26.41 10.36 10.59
N LEU A 780 25.88 9.14 10.60
CA LEU A 780 26.20 8.11 11.58
C LEU A 780 27.69 7.76 11.56
N LYS A 781 28.25 7.51 10.39
CA LYS A 781 29.68 7.22 10.20
C LYS A 781 30.55 8.38 10.68
N GLY A 782 30.19 9.62 10.34
CA GLY A 782 30.92 10.82 10.73
C GLY A 782 30.97 11.02 12.24
N ASN A 783 29.96 10.56 12.97
CA ASN A 783 29.87 10.61 14.45
C ASN A 783 30.36 9.32 15.13
N GLY A 784 30.92 8.35 14.38
CA GLY A 784 31.50 7.14 14.97
C GLY A 784 30.49 6.05 15.37
N ALA A 785 29.23 6.14 14.94
CA ALA A 785 28.23 5.12 15.21
C ALA A 785 28.51 3.83 14.41
N THR A 786 28.18 2.68 14.99
CA THR A 786 28.19 1.41 14.28
C THR A 786 26.98 1.33 13.35
N ALA A 787 27.21 1.48 12.06
CA ALA A 787 26.16 1.49 11.05
C ALA A 787 26.57 0.66 9.82
N ARG A 788 25.58 0.02 9.19
CA ARG A 788 25.72 -0.65 7.90
C ARG A 788 24.61 -0.18 6.97
N LEU A 789 24.94 0.14 5.73
CA LEU A 789 23.97 0.52 4.69
C LEU A 789 24.04 -0.50 3.56
N VAL A 790 22.88 -1.04 3.21
CA VAL A 790 22.67 -1.98 2.11
C VAL A 790 21.68 -1.39 1.13
N PHE A 791 22.13 -1.12 -0.09
CA PHE A 791 21.23 -0.78 -1.18
C PHE A 791 20.88 -2.02 -1.98
N LEU A 792 19.58 -2.21 -2.21
CA LEU A 792 19.05 -3.30 -3.04
C LEU A 792 18.78 -2.76 -4.46
N PRO A 793 19.61 -3.14 -5.45
CA PRO A 793 19.41 -2.70 -6.83
C PRO A 793 18.03 -3.12 -7.35
N LEU A 794 17.44 -2.25 -8.18
CA LEU A 794 16.12 -2.47 -8.82
C LEU A 794 14.92 -2.54 -7.87
N GLU A 795 15.11 -2.62 -6.55
CA GLU A 795 14.00 -2.65 -5.61
C GLU A 795 13.36 -1.29 -5.42
N ALA A 796 12.02 -1.30 -5.35
CA ALA A 796 11.21 -0.14 -5.01
C ALA A 796 11.05 -0.01 -3.49
N HIS A 797 10.02 0.72 -3.03
CA HIS A 797 9.75 0.88 -1.60
C HIS A 797 9.53 -0.44 -0.87
N GLY A 798 8.85 -1.41 -1.50
CA GLY A 798 8.74 -2.80 -1.01
C GLY A 798 9.60 -3.74 -1.85
N TYR A 799 10.31 -4.66 -1.21
CA TYR A 799 11.25 -5.57 -1.88
C TYR A 799 10.53 -6.79 -2.45
N ARG A 800 10.82 -7.12 -3.70
CA ARG A 800 10.09 -8.16 -4.44
C ARG A 800 10.99 -9.20 -5.09
N GLY A 801 12.22 -8.85 -5.50
CA GLY A 801 13.14 -9.79 -6.08
C GLY A 801 13.56 -10.82 -5.05
N ARG A 802 13.44 -12.11 -5.40
CA ARG A 802 13.78 -13.21 -4.48
C ARG A 802 15.20 -13.07 -3.92
N GLU A 803 16.17 -12.77 -4.76
CA GLU A 803 17.56 -12.61 -4.38
C GLU A 803 17.77 -11.40 -3.45
N SER A 804 17.08 -10.30 -3.71
CA SER A 804 17.12 -9.10 -2.87
C SER A 804 16.55 -9.38 -1.47
N VAL A 805 15.41 -10.06 -1.40
CA VAL A 805 14.75 -10.42 -0.13
C VAL A 805 15.64 -11.37 0.68
N LEU A 806 16.21 -12.39 0.03
CA LEU A 806 17.12 -13.33 0.71
C LEU A 806 18.40 -12.63 1.18
N HIS A 807 18.95 -11.69 0.40
CA HIS A 807 20.10 -10.89 0.80
C HIS A 807 19.77 -10.00 2.01
N GLY A 808 18.65 -9.30 1.99
CA GLY A 808 18.20 -8.50 3.13
C GLY A 808 18.04 -9.31 4.41
N LEU A 809 17.47 -10.52 4.30
CA LEU A 809 17.39 -11.47 5.41
C LEU A 809 18.76 -11.98 5.88
N ALA A 810 19.72 -12.21 4.96
CA ALA A 810 21.08 -12.62 5.34
C ALA A 810 21.82 -11.52 6.10
N GLU A 811 21.69 -10.26 5.65
CA GLU A 811 22.26 -9.09 6.33
C GLU A 811 21.65 -8.92 7.73
N SER A 812 20.32 -9.04 7.81
CA SER A 812 19.59 -8.94 9.07
C SER A 812 19.96 -10.10 10.02
N TYR A 813 20.12 -11.31 9.49
CA TYR A 813 20.55 -12.48 10.27
C TYR A 813 21.91 -12.25 10.93
N ASP A 814 22.93 -11.88 10.16
CA ASP A 814 24.26 -11.61 10.72
C ASP A 814 24.24 -10.46 11.73
N TRP A 815 23.43 -9.43 11.47
CA TRP A 815 23.26 -8.29 12.37
C TRP A 815 22.67 -8.69 13.71
N MET A 816 21.60 -9.48 13.68
CA MET A 816 20.91 -9.98 14.85
C MET A 816 21.75 -10.97 15.66
N GLU A 817 22.42 -11.91 14.99
CA GLU A 817 23.32 -12.86 15.66
C GLU A 817 24.46 -12.11 16.35
N LYS A 818 25.09 -11.14 15.70
CA LYS A 818 26.24 -10.41 16.23
C LYS A 818 25.89 -9.46 17.39
N TYR A 819 24.87 -8.65 17.19
CA TYR A 819 24.60 -7.51 18.09
C TYR A 819 23.46 -7.74 19.08
N VAL A 820 22.67 -8.79 18.91
CA VAL A 820 21.53 -9.09 19.78
C VAL A 820 21.72 -10.42 20.48
N LYS A 821 21.77 -11.54 19.75
CA LYS A 821 21.81 -12.88 20.35
C LYS A 821 23.14 -13.16 21.07
N ASN A 822 24.25 -12.87 20.41
CA ASN A 822 25.59 -13.08 20.90
C ASN A 822 26.27 -11.77 21.36
N ARG A 823 25.47 -10.80 21.82
CA ARG A 823 25.99 -9.51 22.32
C ARG A 823 27.05 -9.78 23.40
N PRO A 824 28.27 -9.23 23.29
CA PRO A 824 29.31 -9.37 24.32
C PRO A 824 28.79 -8.90 25.68
N ALA A 825 29.13 -9.63 26.76
CA ALA A 825 28.94 -9.11 28.09
C ALA A 825 29.73 -7.79 28.22
N GLU A 826 29.10 -6.74 28.74
CA GLU A 826 29.83 -5.50 29.02
C GLU A 826 31.05 -5.84 29.91
N ALA A 827 32.24 -5.50 29.43
CA ALA A 827 33.40 -5.50 30.30
C ALA A 827 33.04 -4.64 31.53
N GLN A 828 33.24 -5.18 32.72
CA GLN A 828 33.06 -4.41 33.97
C GLN A 828 33.99 -3.20 33.91
N GLU A 829 33.54 -2.12 33.36
CA GLU A 829 34.19 -0.83 33.51
C GLU A 829 33.96 -0.34 34.92
N GLY A 830 35.05 -0.24 35.68
CA GLY A 830 35.09 0.60 36.84
C GLY A 830 35.03 -0.04 38.20
N LYS A 831 36.07 -0.72 38.60
CA LYS A 831 36.61 -0.62 39.97
C LYS A 831 38.10 -0.40 39.93
N ALA A 832 38.52 0.75 39.36
CA ALA A 832 39.91 1.17 39.44
C ALA A 832 40.02 2.72 39.34
N ALA A 833 39.40 3.45 40.29
CA ALA A 833 39.75 4.83 40.56
C ALA A 833 39.29 5.26 41.95
N ALA A 834 39.74 4.50 42.97
CA ALA A 834 39.64 4.99 44.33
C ALA A 834 40.85 4.44 45.11
N ALA A 835 42.05 4.98 44.78
CA ALA A 835 43.18 4.94 45.70
C ALA A 835 44.30 5.89 45.24
N LYS A 836 44.48 7.04 45.93
CA LYS A 836 45.18 7.79 46.44
C LYS A 836 46.24 8.54 46.51
N PRO A 837 46.88 9.06 47.09
CA PRO A 837 46.57 9.90 48.25
C PRO A 837 46.52 11.38 47.90
#